data_7c09b81a4e0b60af48a851c50cfb577e
#
_entry.id   7c09b81a4e0b60af48a851c50cfb577e
#
_cell.length_a   1.000
_cell.length_b   1.000
_cell.length_c   1.000
_cell.angle_alpha   90.00
_cell.angle_beta   90.00
_cell.angle_gamma   90.00
#
_symmetry.space_group_name_H-M   'P 1'
#
loop_
_entity.id
_entity.type
_entity.pdbx_description
1 polymer ?
#
loop_
_entity_poly.entity_id
_entity_poly.type
_entity_poly.pdbx_seq_one_letter_code
_entity_poly.pdbx_strand_id
1 'polypeptide(L)'
;YKGVQPMKIVHSFVFDGDEHKDFVKGLGLEFTLPFREQLQNRHVLFAGEGNGLWQESVEPLLGQLYILKPGERPSFDKPGASTLQVAGKRIPNYEEYPENGRMNLDNWAKYNDYKLVQVSSDGFTIQKRTGSHSCWFGTAGGRRARGFALAGDVSGGIGVSLKNFWQSFPAEFEANDMRTDRGRLTVWMWSPESDAMDLRHYDIEGHDLRSSYEDWVEGYDTPYGIARTSELMLFPYGEMPSRAEISDMANIGQDIVQMMVTPQYLHDAGAFGVWSLPARNGNDTQQYLERQIDKYLKYYETCVESQRWYGFWNYGDVMHSYNPDRHCWNYDAGGRAWDNTELETDLWLWFGFIRSGRPDFFRMATAMTRHTSEVDAYHIGRMKGLGTRHNVSHWGCGAKEARVGQAWWKRYYYYLTTDDRLGDLMHESVDADQAIIEFDPLVRAQPRSQFPTAQPTRLRWGPDWTSLVGNWFTEWERTGDKKWLDKINAGMNSLCDLPNGLFTGQGPYGYDPQTGVLTYEGDPEWITNKNHLANLQSSVEVFMEVLDEVDNKKFTRTWLDYASWYGVPKDDPIRDLPENAKYKNWWGHWNIPRLTAIAAARKGDSYLAQTAWKRFLSGVIGPDGKVAERVSLTPIGGPDVLEPSVEDPNVSTNDVAQWNLEAIIIQELLKDSIPELKDIKPAQQQPRRR
;
A
#
# COMPACT_ATOMS: atom_id res chain seq x y z
N TYR A 1 3.35 -8.58 25.14
CA TYR A 1 4.59 -7.95 25.58
C TYR A 1 4.75 -8.14 27.08
N LYS A 2 5.93 -8.55 27.57
CA LYS A 2 6.16 -8.84 28.98
C LYS A 2 5.98 -7.57 29.82
N GLY A 3 4.98 -7.57 30.74
CA GLY A 3 4.69 -6.44 31.62
C GLY A 3 3.82 -5.32 31.02
N VAL A 4 3.47 -5.38 29.74
CA VAL A 4 2.55 -4.45 29.10
C VAL A 4 1.46 -5.28 28.42
N GLN A 5 0.19 -4.94 28.67
CA GLN A 5 -0.96 -5.59 28.03
C GLN A 5 -1.72 -4.54 27.19
N PRO A 6 -1.23 -4.21 25.99
CA PRO A 6 -1.94 -3.29 25.11
C PRO A 6 -3.16 -3.97 24.54
N MET A 7 -4.20 -3.17 24.29
CA MET A 7 -5.38 -3.57 23.54
C MET A 7 -5.30 -2.93 22.15
N LYS A 8 -5.33 -3.77 21.09
CA LYS A 8 -5.39 -3.28 19.71
C LYS A 8 -6.84 -2.96 19.34
N ILE A 9 -7.06 -1.80 18.74
CA ILE A 9 -8.31 -1.40 18.09
C ILE A 9 -8.00 -1.25 16.60
N VAL A 10 -8.80 -1.91 15.76
CA VAL A 10 -8.80 -1.75 14.31
C VAL A 10 -10.09 -1.07 13.93
N HIS A 11 -10.00 0.13 13.38
CA HIS A 11 -11.14 0.95 13.01
C HIS A 11 -11.14 1.13 11.49
N SER A 12 -12.18 0.66 10.81
CA SER A 12 -12.37 0.85 9.37
C SER A 12 -13.48 1.87 9.13
N PHE A 13 -13.14 2.94 8.42
CA PHE A 13 -14.08 3.93 7.91
C PHE A 13 -14.41 3.56 6.46
N VAL A 14 -15.68 3.51 6.12
CA VAL A 14 -16.18 3.34 4.75
C VAL A 14 -17.03 4.56 4.42
N PHE A 15 -16.74 5.23 3.31
CA PHE A 15 -17.53 6.38 2.88
C PHE A 15 -18.82 5.88 2.20
N ASP A 16 -19.96 6.17 2.80
CA ASP A 16 -21.31 5.84 2.31
C ASP A 16 -22.18 7.06 2.06
N GLY A 17 -21.55 8.26 2.01
CA GLY A 17 -22.19 9.55 1.79
C GLY A 17 -22.33 9.93 0.31
N ASP A 18 -22.88 11.11 0.10
CA ASP A 18 -22.93 11.81 -1.19
C ASP A 18 -21.80 12.86 -1.21
N GLU A 19 -20.78 12.67 -2.05
CA GLU A 19 -19.59 13.54 -2.13
C GLU A 19 -19.91 15.00 -2.44
N HIS A 20 -21.10 15.30 -2.97
CA HIS A 20 -21.55 16.67 -3.24
C HIS A 20 -22.29 17.33 -2.05
N LYS A 21 -22.58 16.56 -0.98
CA LYS A 21 -23.35 17.03 0.20
C LYS A 21 -22.64 16.75 1.52
N ASP A 22 -21.92 15.64 1.61
CA ASP A 22 -21.39 15.12 2.86
C ASP A 22 -19.88 15.35 2.97
N PHE A 23 -19.50 16.32 3.80
CA PHE A 23 -18.12 16.71 4.04
C PHE A 23 -17.75 16.34 5.47
N VAL A 24 -16.92 15.32 5.66
CA VAL A 24 -16.52 14.82 6.98
C VAL A 24 -15.55 15.79 7.65
N LYS A 25 -16.01 16.52 8.67
CA LYS A 25 -15.18 17.51 9.37
C LYS A 25 -14.20 16.90 10.36
N GLY A 26 -14.53 15.76 10.95
CA GLY A 26 -13.64 15.05 11.87
C GLY A 26 -14.03 13.59 11.99
N LEU A 27 -13.02 12.73 12.15
CA LEU A 27 -13.18 11.29 12.37
C LEU A 27 -12.29 10.90 13.55
N GLY A 28 -12.85 10.47 14.68
CA GLY A 28 -12.07 10.19 15.87
C GLY A 28 -12.72 9.22 16.84
N LEU A 29 -11.91 8.73 17.78
CA LEU A 29 -12.33 7.90 18.89
C LEU A 29 -12.07 8.66 20.21
N GLU A 30 -13.10 8.82 21.03
CA GLU A 30 -13.04 9.50 22.32
C GLU A 30 -13.02 8.49 23.47
N PHE A 31 -12.13 8.71 24.43
CA PHE A 31 -12.02 7.94 25.67
C PHE A 31 -12.31 8.84 26.87
N THR A 32 -13.28 8.49 27.66
CA THR A 32 -13.59 9.20 28.93
C THR A 32 -12.68 8.71 30.05
N LEU A 33 -12.04 9.64 30.76
CA LEU A 33 -11.06 9.40 31.83
C LEU A 33 -11.60 9.85 33.17
N PRO A 34 -11.99 8.95 34.10
CA PRO A 34 -12.31 9.34 35.47
C PRO A 34 -11.02 9.63 36.23
N PHE A 35 -10.93 10.82 36.83
CA PHE A 35 -9.81 11.21 37.67
C PHE A 35 -10.06 10.94 39.16
N ARG A 36 -9.00 10.58 39.86
CA ARG A 36 -9.01 10.32 41.32
C ARG A 36 -8.18 11.33 42.07
N GLU A 37 -7.26 12.01 41.37
CA GLU A 37 -6.27 12.88 41.96
C GLU A 37 -6.60 14.35 41.73
N GLN A 38 -6.02 15.21 42.57
CA GLN A 38 -6.08 16.66 42.40
C GLN A 38 -5.30 17.15 41.21
N LEU A 39 -5.57 18.38 40.74
CA LEU A 39 -5.10 18.92 39.45
C LEU A 39 -3.57 18.86 39.27
N GLN A 40 -2.82 19.13 40.34
CA GLN A 40 -1.34 19.08 40.31
C GLN A 40 -0.76 17.68 40.08
N ASN A 41 -1.57 16.64 40.27
CA ASN A 41 -1.21 15.23 40.03
C ASN A 41 -1.87 14.62 38.80
N ARG A 42 -2.53 15.44 37.95
CA ARG A 42 -3.06 15.03 36.63
C ARG A 42 -2.11 15.44 35.54
N HIS A 43 -1.95 14.59 34.55
CA HIS A 43 -0.94 14.77 33.53
C HIS A 43 -1.46 14.55 32.10
N VAL A 44 -0.93 15.32 31.18
CA VAL A 44 -1.05 15.12 29.74
C VAL A 44 0.34 15.00 29.14
N LEU A 45 0.51 14.05 28.23
CA LEU A 45 1.77 13.81 27.53
C LEU A 45 1.51 13.53 26.06
N PHE A 46 2.39 14.06 25.19
CA PHE A 46 2.45 13.76 23.77
C PHE A 46 3.87 13.32 23.38
N ALA A 47 3.97 12.28 22.55
CA ALA A 47 5.25 11.89 21.94
C ALA A 47 5.52 12.76 20.71
N GLY A 48 6.57 13.55 20.77
CA GLY A 48 7.06 14.38 19.67
C GLY A 48 7.97 13.61 18.72
N GLU A 49 8.85 14.35 18.06
CA GLU A 49 9.81 13.82 17.10
C GLU A 49 10.92 12.99 17.79
N GLY A 50 11.38 11.94 17.13
CA GLY A 50 12.41 11.05 17.66
C GLY A 50 12.00 10.42 19.00
N ASN A 51 12.81 10.55 20.04
CA ASN A 51 12.50 10.09 21.40
C ASN A 51 11.94 11.20 22.30
N GLY A 52 11.58 12.36 21.74
CA GLY A 52 11.07 13.49 22.48
C GLY A 52 9.70 13.21 23.10
N LEU A 53 9.54 13.58 24.37
CA LEU A 53 8.28 13.53 25.10
C LEU A 53 7.98 14.92 25.68
N TRP A 54 6.87 15.50 25.28
CA TRP A 54 6.30 16.67 25.91
C TRP A 54 5.31 16.21 26.99
N GLN A 55 5.46 16.72 28.22
CA GLN A 55 4.60 16.35 29.36
C GLN A 55 4.40 17.52 30.29
N GLU A 56 3.15 17.75 30.68
CA GLU A 56 2.81 18.74 31.71
C GLU A 56 1.74 18.22 32.66
N SER A 57 1.76 18.76 33.91
CA SER A 57 0.64 18.66 34.82
C SER A 57 -0.45 19.68 34.47
N VAL A 58 -1.70 19.36 34.76
CA VAL A 58 -2.86 20.28 34.64
C VAL A 58 -2.66 21.55 35.46
N GLU A 59 -1.98 21.43 36.56
CA GLU A 59 -1.52 22.56 37.40
C GLU A 59 0.00 22.46 37.57
N PRO A 60 0.80 23.06 36.69
CA PRO A 60 2.26 22.97 36.73
C PRO A 60 2.80 23.89 37.85
N LEU A 61 3.55 23.31 38.80
CA LEU A 61 4.14 24.04 39.91
C LEU A 61 5.61 24.37 39.66
N LEU A 62 6.05 25.51 40.20
CA LEU A 62 7.43 25.98 40.09
C LEU A 62 8.24 25.73 41.36
N GLY A 63 9.41 25.10 41.21
CA GLY A 63 10.41 24.98 42.26
C GLY A 63 9.99 24.20 43.51
N GLN A 64 10.67 24.45 44.63
CA GLN A 64 10.49 23.76 45.90
C GLN A 64 9.56 24.54 46.89
N LEU A 65 9.32 25.81 46.63
CA LEU A 65 8.62 26.70 47.56
C LEU A 65 7.21 26.23 47.98
N TYR A 66 6.58 25.44 47.13
CA TYR A 66 5.22 24.95 47.36
C TYR A 66 5.11 23.74 48.29
N ILE A 67 6.21 23.02 48.51
CA ILE A 67 6.25 21.81 49.32
C ILE A 67 7.00 22.02 50.66
N LEU A 68 7.51 23.21 50.90
CA LEU A 68 8.25 23.53 52.13
C LEU A 68 7.29 23.92 53.28
N LYS A 69 7.57 23.34 54.44
CA LYS A 69 6.88 23.78 55.68
C LYS A 69 7.40 25.15 56.10
N PRO A 70 6.60 25.90 56.88
CA PRO A 70 7.06 27.17 57.43
C PRO A 70 8.38 27.02 58.19
N GLY A 71 9.38 27.85 57.79
CA GLY A 71 10.74 27.82 58.37
C GLY A 71 11.73 26.88 57.73
N GLU A 72 11.31 25.96 56.81
CA GLU A 72 12.20 25.19 55.98
C GLU A 72 12.84 26.07 54.89
N ARG A 73 14.09 25.80 54.54
CA ARG A 73 14.79 26.45 53.43
C ARG A 73 14.87 25.49 52.23
N PRO A 74 14.81 26.03 51.00
CA PRO A 74 15.07 25.23 49.83
C PRO A 74 16.39 24.45 49.92
N SER A 75 16.37 23.16 49.62
CA SER A 75 17.56 22.32 49.56
C SER A 75 17.73 21.82 48.12
N PHE A 76 18.90 21.98 47.58
CA PHE A 76 19.23 21.47 46.24
C PHE A 76 19.36 19.92 46.21
N ASP A 77 19.41 19.29 47.39
CA ASP A 77 19.46 17.84 47.50
C ASP A 77 18.10 17.15 47.37
N LYS A 78 17.01 17.94 47.43
CA LYS A 78 15.64 17.43 47.26
C LYS A 78 15.03 17.88 45.92
N PRO A 79 14.37 17.00 45.18
CA PRO A 79 13.70 17.38 43.93
C PRO A 79 12.57 18.40 44.24
N GLY A 80 12.46 19.41 43.39
CA GLY A 80 11.35 20.37 43.42
C GLY A 80 10.04 19.77 42.88
N ALA A 81 8.91 20.42 43.16
CA ALA A 81 7.61 19.99 42.69
C ALA A 81 7.55 19.77 41.19
N SER A 82 8.12 20.69 40.38
CA SER A 82 8.19 20.54 38.91
C SER A 82 8.98 19.32 38.47
N THR A 83 10.11 19.01 39.17
CA THR A 83 10.92 17.80 38.89
C THR A 83 10.11 16.52 39.15
N LEU A 84 9.35 16.49 40.26
CA LEU A 84 8.49 15.36 40.57
C LEU A 84 7.32 15.23 39.59
N GLN A 85 6.69 16.35 39.20
CA GLN A 85 5.64 16.35 38.18
C GLN A 85 6.13 15.82 36.82
N VAL A 86 7.29 16.29 36.33
CA VAL A 86 7.88 15.78 35.09
C VAL A 86 8.26 14.31 35.18
N ALA A 87 8.61 13.83 36.38
CA ALA A 87 8.88 12.41 36.62
C ALA A 87 7.60 11.58 36.84
N GLY A 88 6.42 12.17 36.74
CA GLY A 88 5.13 11.50 37.00
C GLY A 88 4.94 11.04 38.45
N LYS A 89 5.68 11.64 39.37
CA LYS A 89 5.61 11.28 40.79
C LYS A 89 4.56 12.11 41.49
N ARG A 90 3.88 11.47 42.48
CA ARG A 90 2.91 12.14 43.32
C ARG A 90 3.56 13.28 44.10
N ILE A 91 2.92 14.43 44.10
CA ILE A 91 3.22 15.55 44.99
C ILE A 91 2.10 15.70 46.00
N PRO A 92 2.31 16.40 47.14
CA PRO A 92 1.33 16.52 48.21
C PRO A 92 -0.04 17.03 47.73
N ASN A 93 -1.09 16.61 48.42
CA ASN A 93 -2.44 17.15 48.21
C ASN A 93 -2.55 18.56 48.77
N TYR A 94 -3.57 19.32 48.32
CA TYR A 94 -3.81 20.71 48.72
C TYR A 94 -3.77 20.92 50.23
N GLU A 95 -4.38 20.01 50.98
CA GLU A 95 -4.51 20.08 52.46
C GLU A 95 -3.16 19.90 53.17
N GLU A 96 -2.21 19.27 52.53
CA GLU A 96 -0.85 19.02 53.07
C GLU A 96 0.09 20.22 52.93
N TYR A 97 -0.29 21.23 52.12
CA TYR A 97 0.51 22.44 51.94
C TYR A 97 0.31 23.44 53.06
N PRO A 98 1.35 24.22 53.44
CA PRO A 98 1.20 25.38 54.31
C PRO A 98 0.33 26.45 53.64
N GLU A 99 -0.17 27.43 54.41
CA GLU A 99 -1.09 28.47 53.97
C GLU A 99 -0.60 29.22 52.72
N ASN A 100 0.68 29.62 52.68
CA ASN A 100 1.27 30.29 51.55
C ASN A 100 1.36 29.37 50.30
N GLY A 101 1.54 28.06 50.51
CA GLY A 101 1.49 27.07 49.43
C GLY A 101 0.08 26.92 48.86
N ARG A 102 -0.93 26.83 49.72
CA ARG A 102 -2.34 26.79 49.30
C ARG A 102 -2.76 28.05 48.53
N MET A 103 -2.36 29.23 49.04
CA MET A 103 -2.62 30.51 48.35
C MET A 103 -2.02 30.52 46.95
N ASN A 104 -0.83 29.93 46.73
CA ASN A 104 -0.23 29.82 45.42
C ASN A 104 -0.98 28.84 44.53
N LEU A 105 -1.42 27.66 45.03
CA LEU A 105 -2.25 26.73 44.29
C LEU A 105 -3.59 27.34 43.86
N ASP A 106 -4.22 28.13 44.74
CA ASP A 106 -5.49 28.81 44.44
C ASP A 106 -5.35 29.81 43.29
N ASN A 107 -4.23 30.49 43.19
CA ASN A 107 -4.00 31.57 42.25
C ASN A 107 -3.19 31.16 41.00
N TRP A 108 -2.66 29.96 40.93
CA TRP A 108 -1.86 29.50 39.78
C TRP A 108 -2.75 29.14 38.59
N ALA A 109 -2.20 29.29 37.38
CA ALA A 109 -2.91 28.95 36.17
C ALA A 109 -3.14 27.43 36.06
N LYS A 110 -4.36 27.03 35.78
CA LYS A 110 -4.78 25.65 35.58
C LYS A 110 -5.23 25.48 34.14
N TYR A 111 -4.71 24.48 33.45
CA TYR A 111 -5.01 24.25 32.04
C TYR A 111 -6.04 23.14 31.87
N ASN A 112 -7.01 23.34 31.00
CA ASN A 112 -8.14 22.43 30.82
C ASN A 112 -8.02 21.58 29.59
N ASP A 113 -7.52 22.15 28.49
CA ASP A 113 -7.49 21.49 27.20
C ASP A 113 -6.09 21.53 26.60
N TYR A 114 -5.72 20.46 25.90
CA TYR A 114 -4.43 20.25 25.28
C TYR A 114 -4.63 19.56 23.94
N LYS A 115 -3.79 19.86 22.94
CA LYS A 115 -3.80 19.15 21.67
C LYS A 115 -2.41 19.08 21.05
N LEU A 116 -2.18 17.99 20.31
CA LEU A 116 -1.11 17.83 19.35
C LEU A 116 -1.75 17.65 17.98
N VAL A 117 -1.48 18.53 17.04
CA VAL A 117 -2.03 18.50 15.67
C VAL A 117 -0.92 18.34 14.67
N GLN A 118 -0.99 17.24 13.87
CA GLN A 118 -0.11 16.98 12.74
C GLN A 118 -0.84 17.42 11.47
N VAL A 119 -0.59 18.64 11.00
CA VAL A 119 -1.32 19.25 9.88
C VAL A 119 -0.75 18.90 8.51
N SER A 120 0.49 18.40 8.46
CA SER A 120 1.17 17.97 7.25
C SER A 120 2.17 16.87 7.57
N SER A 121 2.79 16.24 6.57
CA SER A 121 3.84 15.25 6.79
C SER A 121 5.07 15.78 7.53
N ASP A 122 5.28 17.11 7.55
CA ASP A 122 6.48 17.76 8.08
C ASP A 122 6.18 18.88 9.08
N GLY A 123 5.00 18.86 9.72
CA GLY A 123 4.67 19.88 10.70
C GLY A 123 3.64 19.44 11.73
N PHE A 124 3.99 19.50 13.03
CA PHE A 124 3.04 19.41 14.13
C PHE A 124 3.22 20.55 15.12
N THR A 125 2.14 20.83 15.86
CA THR A 125 2.13 21.80 16.96
C THR A 125 1.52 21.16 18.20
N ILE A 126 2.01 21.56 19.38
CA ILE A 126 1.40 21.24 20.68
C ILE A 126 0.92 22.56 21.29
N GLN A 127 -0.33 22.57 21.73
CA GLN A 127 -1.00 23.73 22.29
C GLN A 127 -1.80 23.37 23.54
N LYS A 128 -2.01 24.34 24.43
CA LYS A 128 -2.88 24.22 25.62
C LYS A 128 -3.67 25.49 25.84
N ARG A 129 -4.78 25.38 26.61
CA ARG A 129 -5.60 26.52 27.04
C ARG A 129 -6.23 26.28 28.42
N THR A 130 -6.63 27.37 29.08
CA THR A 130 -7.21 27.30 30.44
C THR A 130 -8.69 26.93 30.43
N GLY A 131 -9.38 27.04 29.33
CA GLY A 131 -10.78 26.69 29.15
C GLY A 131 -11.29 26.93 27.76
N SER A 132 -12.48 26.46 27.39
CA SER A 132 -13.04 26.48 26.05
C SER A 132 -13.16 27.88 25.40
N HIS A 133 -13.22 28.93 26.24
CA HIS A 133 -13.29 30.33 25.76
C HIS A 133 -11.94 31.06 25.80
N SER A 134 -10.88 30.40 26.22
CA SER A 134 -9.52 30.95 26.26
C SER A 134 -8.80 30.75 24.93
N CYS A 135 -7.81 31.61 24.66
CA CYS A 135 -6.92 31.40 23.54
C CYS A 135 -6.01 30.19 23.75
N TRP A 136 -5.59 29.58 22.65
CA TRP A 136 -4.57 28.53 22.65
C TRP A 136 -3.17 29.13 22.81
N PHE A 137 -2.36 28.52 23.66
CA PHE A 137 -0.94 28.82 23.83
C PHE A 137 -0.11 27.74 23.15
N GLY A 138 0.77 28.15 22.22
CA GLY A 138 1.77 27.23 21.65
C GLY A 138 2.82 26.88 22.68
N THR A 139 3.10 25.60 22.85
CA THR A 139 4.07 25.10 23.84
C THR A 139 5.26 24.41 23.18
N ALA A 140 5.04 23.70 22.07
CA ALA A 140 6.05 22.98 21.34
C ALA A 140 5.60 22.75 19.88
N GLY A 141 6.52 22.25 19.07
CA GLY A 141 6.27 21.81 17.70
C GLY A 141 7.47 21.07 17.14
N GLY A 142 7.32 20.50 15.98
CA GLY A 142 8.36 19.76 15.26
C GLY A 142 7.86 19.29 13.91
N ARG A 143 8.58 18.35 13.28
CA ARG A 143 8.23 17.85 11.96
C ARG A 143 7.25 16.67 12.04
N ARG A 144 7.59 15.60 12.72
CA ARG A 144 6.90 14.29 12.67
C ARG A 144 6.70 13.73 14.06
N ALA A 145 5.50 13.83 14.59
CA ALA A 145 5.16 13.27 15.89
C ALA A 145 5.03 11.74 15.80
N ARG A 146 5.46 11.04 16.87
CA ARG A 146 5.40 9.56 16.92
C ARG A 146 4.00 8.98 17.05
N GLY A 147 2.95 9.81 17.14
CA GLY A 147 1.59 9.33 17.19
C GLY A 147 1.25 8.59 18.49
N PHE A 148 1.60 9.18 19.65
CA PHE A 148 1.25 8.67 20.96
C PHE A 148 0.85 9.82 21.90
N ALA A 149 -0.21 9.61 22.64
CA ALA A 149 -0.66 10.48 23.72
C ALA A 149 -0.96 9.68 24.99
N LEU A 150 -0.79 10.32 26.14
CA LEU A 150 -1.20 9.79 27.43
C LEU A 150 -1.93 10.86 28.21
N ALA A 151 -3.05 10.49 28.82
CA ALA A 151 -3.78 11.35 29.75
C ALA A 151 -4.28 10.55 30.94
N GLY A 152 -4.24 11.16 32.10
CA GLY A 152 -4.65 10.54 33.37
C GLY A 152 -4.11 11.28 34.58
N ASP A 153 -4.03 10.56 35.69
CA ASP A 153 -3.39 11.03 36.90
C ASP A 153 -2.33 10.04 37.41
N VAL A 154 -1.66 10.36 38.50
CA VAL A 154 -0.58 9.51 39.06
C VAL A 154 -1.10 8.15 39.56
N SER A 155 -2.40 7.94 39.72
CA SER A 155 -3.03 6.69 40.14
C SER A 155 -3.79 5.94 39.05
N GLY A 156 -3.77 6.45 37.80
CA GLY A 156 -4.34 5.75 36.65
C GLY A 156 -4.67 6.62 35.44
N GLY A 157 -4.77 5.98 34.30
CA GLY A 157 -5.09 6.64 33.03
C GLY A 157 -4.86 5.72 31.82
N ILE A 158 -4.78 6.31 30.65
CA ILE A 158 -4.50 5.59 29.41
C ILE A 158 -3.42 6.28 28.58
N GLY A 159 -2.58 5.46 27.93
CA GLY A 159 -1.81 5.85 26.76
C GLY A 159 -2.51 5.31 25.50
N VAL A 160 -2.45 6.06 24.42
CA VAL A 160 -3.00 5.66 23.12
C VAL A 160 -2.01 5.99 22.02
N SER A 161 -1.73 5.02 21.14
CA SER A 161 -1.01 5.29 19.89
C SER A 161 -1.96 5.19 18.69
N LEU A 162 -1.70 6.00 17.68
CA LEU A 162 -2.24 5.86 16.34
C LEU A 162 -1.09 5.53 15.38
N LYS A 163 -1.15 4.35 14.79
CA LYS A 163 -0.11 3.88 13.84
C LYS A 163 -0.09 4.75 12.59
N ASN A 164 1.11 5.03 12.07
CA ASN A 164 1.32 5.88 10.91
C ASN A 164 0.71 7.30 11.07
N PHE A 165 0.78 7.86 12.28
CA PHE A 165 0.13 9.12 12.66
C PHE A 165 0.49 10.28 11.73
N TRP A 166 1.80 10.57 11.57
CA TRP A 166 2.25 11.68 10.73
C TRP A 166 2.15 11.36 9.24
N GLN A 167 2.26 10.06 8.86
CA GLN A 167 2.12 9.63 7.47
C GLN A 167 0.69 9.80 6.97
N SER A 168 -0.30 9.61 7.86
CA SER A 168 -1.73 9.71 7.53
C SER A 168 -2.34 11.04 8.00
N PHE A 169 -1.58 12.14 7.93
CA PHE A 169 -2.11 13.46 8.26
C PHE A 169 -3.36 13.79 7.42
N PRO A 170 -4.26 14.67 7.90
CA PRO A 170 -4.23 15.43 9.16
C PRO A 170 -4.73 14.59 10.33
N ALA A 171 -3.90 14.43 11.35
CA ALA A 171 -4.23 13.64 12.52
C ALA A 171 -3.99 14.44 13.82
N GLU A 172 -4.71 14.10 14.91
CA GLU A 172 -4.64 14.88 16.14
C GLU A 172 -4.86 14.02 17.38
N PHE A 173 -4.21 14.39 18.47
CA PHE A 173 -4.58 14.00 19.83
C PHE A 173 -5.10 15.21 20.58
N GLU A 174 -6.24 15.07 21.22
CA GLU A 174 -6.86 16.14 21.98
C GLU A 174 -7.25 15.62 23.39
N ALA A 175 -6.78 16.31 24.44
CA ALA A 175 -7.16 16.04 25.81
C ALA A 175 -7.98 17.21 26.35
N ASN A 176 -9.25 16.99 26.65
CA ASN A 176 -10.19 18.00 27.05
C ASN A 176 -10.73 17.75 28.46
N ASP A 177 -11.25 18.80 29.10
CA ASP A 177 -11.91 18.78 30.40
C ASP A 177 -11.04 18.22 31.55
N MET A 178 -9.71 18.41 31.43
CA MET A 178 -8.72 17.88 32.38
C MET A 178 -8.86 18.46 33.80
N ARG A 179 -9.59 19.58 33.97
CA ARG A 179 -9.89 20.20 35.26
C ARG A 179 -11.13 19.63 35.95
N THR A 180 -11.93 18.85 35.24
CA THR A 180 -13.16 18.25 35.76
C THR A 180 -12.89 16.86 36.37
N ASP A 181 -13.89 16.22 36.95
CA ASP A 181 -13.76 14.86 37.49
C ASP A 181 -13.69 13.79 36.37
N ARG A 182 -14.00 14.17 35.16
CA ARG A 182 -13.95 13.31 33.96
C ARG A 182 -13.36 14.08 32.80
N GLY A 183 -12.10 13.80 32.49
CA GLY A 183 -11.47 14.25 31.27
C GLY A 183 -11.80 13.37 30.07
N ARG A 184 -11.41 13.84 28.90
CA ARG A 184 -11.55 13.10 27.62
C ARG A 184 -10.22 13.12 26.89
N LEU A 185 -9.86 11.98 26.31
CA LEU A 185 -8.76 11.88 25.34
C LEU A 185 -9.34 11.42 24.00
N THR A 186 -9.25 12.28 22.99
CA THR A 186 -9.72 11.98 21.65
C THR A 186 -8.52 11.75 20.72
N VAL A 187 -8.59 10.67 19.94
CA VAL A 187 -7.65 10.38 18.86
C VAL A 187 -8.37 10.65 17.56
N TRP A 188 -7.99 11.69 16.87
CA TRP A 188 -8.55 12.07 15.58
C TRP A 188 -7.73 11.44 14.47
N MET A 189 -8.34 10.54 13.71
CA MET A 189 -7.78 9.97 12.47
C MET A 189 -7.90 10.96 11.32
N TRP A 190 -8.89 11.85 11.36
CA TRP A 190 -9.00 13.08 10.59
C TRP A 190 -9.25 14.23 11.53
N SER A 191 -8.29 15.15 11.62
CA SER A 191 -8.36 16.27 12.57
C SER A 191 -9.43 17.28 12.17
N PRO A 192 -10.30 17.72 13.13
CA PRO A 192 -11.27 18.78 12.89
C PRO A 192 -10.64 20.17 12.73
N GLU A 193 -9.35 20.35 13.00
CA GLU A 193 -8.60 21.57 12.75
C GLU A 193 -8.30 21.79 11.25
N SER A 194 -8.28 20.71 10.48
CA SER A 194 -8.14 20.75 9.01
C SER A 194 -9.46 21.04 8.33
N ASP A 195 -9.42 21.30 7.02
CA ASP A 195 -10.62 21.35 6.20
C ASP A 195 -11.38 20.03 6.26
N ALA A 196 -12.68 20.05 6.00
CA ALA A 196 -13.46 18.84 5.88
C ALA A 196 -12.99 18.02 4.66
N MET A 197 -13.11 16.70 4.75
CA MET A 197 -12.84 15.82 3.60
C MET A 197 -13.71 16.23 2.42
N ASP A 198 -13.09 16.68 1.34
CA ASP A 198 -13.74 16.93 0.05
C ASP A 198 -13.32 15.80 -0.88
N LEU A 199 -14.25 14.87 -1.14
CA LEU A 199 -13.99 13.67 -1.93
C LEU A 199 -14.49 13.79 -3.38
N ARG A 200 -14.93 14.99 -3.79
CA ARG A 200 -15.35 15.21 -5.18
C ARG A 200 -14.17 15.03 -6.13
N HIS A 201 -14.47 14.57 -7.34
CA HIS A 201 -13.48 14.59 -8.40
C HIS A 201 -13.04 16.02 -8.70
N TYR A 202 -11.79 16.22 -9.11
CA TYR A 202 -11.19 17.54 -9.38
C TYR A 202 -11.79 18.23 -10.60
N ASP A 203 -12.45 17.49 -11.50
CA ASP A 203 -13.12 18.01 -12.69
C ASP A 203 -14.50 17.38 -12.84
N ILE A 204 -15.37 18.03 -13.58
CA ILE A 204 -16.75 17.58 -13.90
C ILE A 204 -16.91 17.21 -15.37
N GLU A 205 -15.86 17.35 -16.17
CA GLU A 205 -15.84 17.04 -17.59
C GLU A 205 -14.88 15.88 -17.87
N GLY A 206 -15.34 14.92 -18.68
CA GLY A 206 -14.50 13.84 -19.15
C GLY A 206 -13.50 14.31 -20.20
N HIS A 207 -12.22 14.01 -19.95
CA HIS A 207 -11.16 14.23 -20.93
C HIS A 207 -10.91 12.93 -21.69
N ASP A 208 -10.62 13.05 -22.97
CA ASP A 208 -10.38 11.90 -23.84
C ASP A 208 -9.03 11.23 -23.51
N LEU A 209 -8.99 9.90 -23.48
CA LEU A 209 -7.74 9.13 -23.33
C LEU A 209 -6.67 9.51 -24.34
N ARG A 210 -7.03 10.07 -25.49
CA ARG A 210 -6.09 10.53 -26.53
C ARG A 210 -5.53 11.93 -26.23
N SER A 211 -6.24 12.76 -25.48
CA SER A 211 -5.82 14.13 -25.16
C SER A 211 -5.01 14.20 -23.87
N SER A 212 -5.54 13.70 -22.77
CA SER A 212 -4.92 13.81 -21.45
C SER A 212 -4.71 12.47 -20.74
N TYR A 213 -5.03 11.36 -21.39
CA TYR A 213 -5.05 10.02 -20.81
C TYR A 213 -5.97 9.93 -19.57
N GLU A 214 -7.07 10.67 -19.63
CA GLU A 214 -8.07 10.72 -18.59
C GLU A 214 -9.26 9.81 -18.94
N ASP A 215 -9.64 8.92 -18.03
CA ASP A 215 -10.76 7.99 -18.20
C ASP A 215 -11.90 8.28 -17.21
N TRP A 216 -12.15 9.56 -16.94
CA TRP A 216 -13.29 9.97 -16.14
C TRP A 216 -14.62 9.71 -16.86
N VAL A 217 -15.61 9.20 -16.12
CA VAL A 217 -16.98 8.96 -16.61
C VAL A 217 -17.96 9.35 -15.52
N GLU A 218 -18.93 10.21 -15.84
CA GLU A 218 -19.96 10.63 -14.89
C GLU A 218 -20.61 9.43 -14.19
N GLY A 219 -20.68 9.47 -12.87
CA GLY A 219 -21.23 8.41 -12.01
C GLY A 219 -20.32 7.19 -11.79
N TYR A 220 -19.09 7.19 -12.35
CA TYR A 220 -18.07 6.19 -12.10
C TYR A 220 -16.95 6.73 -11.20
N ASP A 221 -16.76 8.02 -11.13
CA ASP A 221 -15.75 8.75 -10.39
C ASP A 221 -16.05 8.94 -8.89
N THR A 222 -17.00 8.21 -8.36
CA THR A 222 -17.51 8.35 -6.99
C THR A 222 -16.62 7.70 -5.93
N PRO A 223 -16.45 8.34 -4.75
CA PRO A 223 -15.82 7.74 -3.57
C PRO A 223 -16.78 6.83 -2.78
N TYR A 224 -18.05 6.67 -3.19
CA TYR A 224 -19.02 5.85 -2.48
C TYR A 224 -18.57 4.39 -2.40
N GLY A 225 -18.19 3.95 -1.20
CA GLY A 225 -17.75 2.59 -0.95
C GLY A 225 -16.25 2.42 -0.77
N ILE A 226 -15.41 3.47 -0.93
CA ILE A 226 -13.99 3.38 -0.56
C ILE A 226 -13.83 3.34 0.97
N ALA A 227 -12.69 2.85 1.45
CA ALA A 227 -12.43 2.70 2.87
C ALA A 227 -11.04 3.17 3.29
N ARG A 228 -10.87 3.36 4.59
CA ARG A 228 -9.57 3.52 5.24
C ARG A 228 -9.58 2.91 6.63
N THR A 229 -8.59 2.06 6.92
CA THR A 229 -8.44 1.44 8.24
C THR A 229 -7.30 2.10 9.01
N SER A 230 -7.58 2.42 10.27
CA SER A 230 -6.64 2.95 11.25
C SER A 230 -6.44 1.94 12.38
N GLU A 231 -5.21 1.79 12.84
CA GLU A 231 -4.84 0.89 13.93
C GLU A 231 -4.40 1.70 15.16
N LEU A 232 -5.04 1.43 16.31
CA LEU A 232 -4.72 2.06 17.56
C LEU A 232 -4.26 1.02 18.58
N MET A 233 -3.36 1.43 19.48
CA MET A 233 -2.99 0.63 20.65
C MET A 233 -3.31 1.40 21.92
N LEU A 234 -4.09 0.78 22.81
CA LEU A 234 -4.43 1.30 24.14
C LEU A 234 -3.53 0.68 25.19
N PHE A 235 -3.01 1.52 26.09
CA PHE A 235 -2.13 1.15 27.18
C PHE A 235 -2.72 1.67 28.52
N PRO A 236 -3.67 0.95 29.15
CA PRO A 236 -4.18 1.34 30.46
C PRO A 236 -3.08 1.16 31.52
N TYR A 237 -3.04 2.08 32.49
CA TYR A 237 -2.10 2.02 33.61
C TYR A 237 -2.77 2.32 34.93
N GLY A 238 -2.28 1.71 36.00
CA GLY A 238 -2.74 1.94 37.39
C GLY A 238 -1.75 2.76 38.23
N GLU A 239 -0.57 3.05 37.70
CA GLU A 239 0.45 3.95 38.24
C GLU A 239 1.14 4.63 37.09
N MET A 240 1.45 5.93 37.20
CA MET A 240 2.08 6.69 36.11
C MET A 240 3.37 6.00 35.66
N PRO A 241 3.45 5.60 34.38
CA PRO A 241 4.66 4.96 33.84
C PRO A 241 5.85 5.94 33.82
N SER A 242 7.03 5.41 33.94
CA SER A 242 8.27 6.18 33.73
C SER A 242 8.37 6.68 32.27
N ARG A 243 9.15 7.74 32.05
CA ARG A 243 9.38 8.27 30.68
C ARG A 243 9.99 7.23 29.73
N ALA A 244 10.80 6.28 30.24
CA ALA A 244 11.31 5.18 29.44
C ALA A 244 10.18 4.22 29.00
N GLU A 245 9.33 3.79 29.93
CA GLU A 245 8.17 2.95 29.62
C GLU A 245 7.20 3.63 28.64
N ILE A 246 6.98 4.95 28.80
CA ILE A 246 6.12 5.72 27.88
C ILE A 246 6.77 5.75 26.47
N SER A 247 8.09 5.94 26.38
CA SER A 247 8.79 5.89 25.10
C SER A 247 8.68 4.52 24.44
N ASP A 248 8.76 3.44 25.23
CA ASP A 248 8.56 2.07 24.73
C ASP A 248 7.12 1.83 24.25
N MET A 249 6.11 2.33 24.99
CA MET A 249 4.70 2.28 24.54
C MET A 249 4.50 3.00 23.21
N ALA A 250 5.09 4.19 23.04
CA ALA A 250 5.02 4.94 21.81
C ALA A 250 5.67 4.19 20.64
N ASN A 251 6.81 3.53 20.87
CA ASN A 251 7.50 2.73 19.86
C ASN A 251 6.70 1.46 19.50
N ILE A 252 6.21 0.72 20.50
CA ILE A 252 5.37 -0.47 20.29
C ILE A 252 4.12 -0.13 19.46
N GLY A 253 3.54 1.04 19.67
CA GLY A 253 2.36 1.49 18.93
C GLY A 253 2.63 1.78 17.45
N GLN A 254 3.87 2.09 17.07
CA GLN A 254 4.25 2.35 15.69
C GLN A 254 4.84 1.11 15.01
N ASP A 255 5.75 0.42 15.68
CA ASP A 255 6.49 -0.71 15.14
C ASP A 255 6.16 -1.99 15.92
N ILE A 256 5.09 -2.66 15.50
CA ILE A 256 4.75 -3.98 16.04
C ILE A 256 5.81 -4.98 15.58
N VAL A 257 6.37 -5.73 16.52
CA VAL A 257 7.33 -6.79 16.20
C VAL A 257 6.63 -7.83 15.34
N GLN A 258 7.06 -7.93 14.08
CA GLN A 258 6.61 -8.96 13.16
C GLN A 258 7.49 -10.20 13.30
N MET A 259 6.87 -11.33 13.65
CA MET A 259 7.55 -12.62 13.61
C MET A 259 7.40 -13.23 12.22
N MET A 260 8.49 -13.72 11.66
CA MET A 260 8.48 -14.52 10.45
C MET A 260 9.50 -15.64 10.54
N VAL A 261 9.29 -16.69 9.77
CA VAL A 261 10.30 -17.72 9.54
C VAL A 261 11.38 -17.18 8.60
N THR A 262 12.52 -17.86 8.53
CA THR A 262 13.60 -17.41 7.63
C THR A 262 13.17 -17.46 6.17
N PRO A 263 13.67 -16.57 5.30
CA PRO A 263 13.45 -16.64 3.85
C PRO A 263 13.78 -18.01 3.27
N GLN A 264 14.87 -18.65 3.72
CA GLN A 264 15.23 -20.01 3.31
C GLN A 264 14.14 -21.03 3.62
N TYR A 265 13.53 -20.96 4.81
CA TYR A 265 12.45 -21.89 5.17
C TYR A 265 11.21 -21.70 4.28
N LEU A 266 10.81 -20.45 4.00
CA LEU A 266 9.69 -20.17 3.09
C LEU A 266 9.97 -20.68 1.68
N HIS A 267 11.19 -20.48 1.19
CA HIS A 267 11.61 -20.95 -0.12
C HIS A 267 11.59 -22.49 -0.22
N ASP A 268 12.19 -23.17 0.76
CA ASP A 268 12.25 -24.65 0.77
C ASP A 268 10.87 -25.30 0.94
N ALA A 269 9.94 -24.58 1.59
CA ALA A 269 8.54 -24.99 1.73
C ALA A 269 7.70 -24.75 0.46
N GLY A 270 8.25 -24.05 -0.56
CA GLY A 270 7.50 -23.68 -1.76
C GLY A 270 6.36 -22.67 -1.49
N ALA A 271 6.45 -21.90 -0.39
CA ALA A 271 5.39 -20.98 0.00
C ALA A 271 5.35 -19.76 -0.94
N PHE A 272 4.14 -19.34 -1.32
CA PHE A 272 3.88 -18.16 -2.14
C PHE A 272 4.44 -18.24 -3.58
N GLY A 273 4.42 -19.39 -4.20
CA GLY A 273 4.80 -19.58 -5.60
C GLY A 273 6.31 -19.60 -5.85
N VAL A 274 6.73 -19.03 -6.97
CA VAL A 274 8.12 -19.11 -7.46
C VAL A 274 8.85 -17.79 -7.29
N TRP A 275 9.89 -17.80 -6.50
CA TRP A 275 10.77 -16.65 -6.26
C TRP A 275 12.15 -17.10 -5.78
N SER A 276 13.19 -16.36 -6.14
CA SER A 276 14.57 -16.68 -5.78
C SER A 276 15.00 -16.07 -4.46
N LEU A 277 15.90 -16.74 -3.74
CA LEU A 277 16.65 -16.14 -2.65
C LEU A 277 17.66 -15.10 -3.17
N PRO A 278 18.10 -14.11 -2.34
CA PRO A 278 19.11 -13.15 -2.74
C PRO A 278 20.45 -13.81 -3.06
N ALA A 279 20.95 -13.65 -4.27
CA ALA A 279 22.17 -14.26 -4.77
C ALA A 279 23.36 -13.27 -4.80
N ARG A 280 23.64 -12.58 -3.68
CA ARG A 280 24.69 -11.54 -3.58
C ARG A 280 26.10 -12.05 -3.83
N ASN A 281 26.35 -13.34 -3.60
CA ASN A 281 27.62 -14.02 -3.87
C ASN A 281 27.56 -14.92 -5.13
N GLY A 282 26.52 -14.77 -5.93
CA GLY A 282 26.36 -15.47 -7.20
C GLY A 282 27.31 -14.98 -8.29
N ASN A 283 27.07 -15.37 -9.54
CA ASN A 283 27.82 -14.86 -10.68
C ASN A 283 27.58 -13.35 -10.91
N ASP A 284 28.30 -12.75 -11.84
CA ASP A 284 28.22 -11.29 -12.09
C ASP A 284 26.83 -10.82 -12.56
N THR A 285 26.08 -11.65 -13.25
CA THR A 285 24.68 -11.39 -13.61
C THR A 285 23.79 -11.34 -12.37
N GLN A 286 23.88 -12.33 -11.50
CA GLN A 286 23.09 -12.35 -10.26
C GLN A 286 23.41 -11.15 -9.38
N GLN A 287 24.69 -10.83 -9.20
CA GLN A 287 25.10 -9.65 -8.45
C GLN A 287 24.58 -8.35 -9.07
N TYR A 288 24.53 -8.26 -10.38
CA TYR A 288 23.92 -7.12 -11.09
C TYR A 288 22.44 -7.02 -10.76
N LEU A 289 21.69 -8.11 -10.88
CA LEU A 289 20.24 -8.12 -10.62
C LEU A 289 19.93 -7.70 -9.17
N GLU A 290 20.64 -8.24 -8.20
CA GLU A 290 20.45 -7.86 -6.78
C GLU A 290 20.72 -6.37 -6.53
N ARG A 291 21.78 -5.82 -7.15
CA ARG A 291 22.06 -4.37 -7.04
C ARG A 291 20.96 -3.51 -7.65
N GLN A 292 20.36 -3.94 -8.77
CA GLN A 292 19.27 -3.17 -9.39
C GLN A 292 17.99 -3.22 -8.54
N ILE A 293 17.64 -4.38 -7.95
CA ILE A 293 16.52 -4.51 -7.01
C ILE A 293 16.70 -3.54 -5.82
N ASP A 294 17.89 -3.50 -5.22
CA ASP A 294 18.20 -2.57 -4.13
C ASP A 294 18.05 -1.09 -4.58
N LYS A 295 18.50 -0.75 -5.79
CA LYS A 295 18.38 0.62 -6.33
C LYS A 295 16.94 1.04 -6.59
N TYR A 296 16.11 0.14 -7.09
CA TYR A 296 14.69 0.43 -7.31
C TYR A 296 13.95 0.71 -6.00
N LEU A 297 14.17 -0.13 -4.97
CA LEU A 297 13.58 0.12 -3.67
C LEU A 297 14.02 1.47 -3.11
N LYS A 298 15.34 1.74 -3.17
CA LYS A 298 15.89 3.01 -2.68
C LYS A 298 15.35 4.22 -3.44
N TYR A 299 15.13 4.08 -4.72
CA TYR A 299 14.53 5.12 -5.54
C TYR A 299 13.09 5.40 -5.11
N TYR A 300 12.27 4.36 -4.89
CA TYR A 300 10.91 4.52 -4.39
C TYR A 300 10.86 5.20 -3.02
N GLU A 301 11.69 4.76 -2.07
CA GLU A 301 11.79 5.44 -0.78
C GLU A 301 12.15 6.93 -0.93
N THR A 302 13.06 7.23 -1.86
CA THR A 302 13.47 8.61 -2.15
C THR A 302 12.32 9.41 -2.75
N CYS A 303 11.55 8.85 -3.68
CA CYS A 303 10.40 9.51 -4.28
C CYS A 303 9.29 9.78 -3.27
N VAL A 304 8.91 8.78 -2.46
CA VAL A 304 7.92 8.93 -1.39
C VAL A 304 8.31 10.07 -0.45
N GLU A 305 9.60 10.11 -0.06
CA GLU A 305 10.10 11.13 0.86
C GLU A 305 10.21 12.52 0.22
N SER A 306 10.77 12.63 -0.98
CA SER A 306 11.00 13.94 -1.64
C SER A 306 9.72 14.55 -2.18
N GLN A 307 8.78 13.73 -2.62
CA GLN A 307 7.50 14.19 -3.19
C GLN A 307 6.38 14.23 -2.15
N ARG A 308 6.63 13.82 -0.90
CA ARG A 308 5.65 13.83 0.19
C ARG A 308 4.38 13.03 -0.14
N TRP A 309 4.53 11.81 -0.66
CA TRP A 309 3.39 10.92 -0.91
C TRP A 309 2.80 10.37 0.40
N TYR A 310 2.24 11.28 1.18
CA TYR A 310 1.65 11.07 2.50
C TYR A 310 0.26 11.70 2.56
N GLY A 311 -0.50 11.36 3.57
CA GLY A 311 -1.85 11.84 3.81
C GLY A 311 -2.83 10.73 4.07
N PHE A 312 -3.96 11.02 4.67
CA PHE A 312 -4.98 10.05 5.06
C PHE A 312 -5.40 9.15 3.89
N TRP A 313 -5.67 9.75 2.72
CA TRP A 313 -6.07 9.02 1.51
C TRP A 313 -4.89 8.57 0.65
N ASN A 314 -3.73 9.20 0.74
CA ASN A 314 -2.63 8.98 -0.19
C ASN A 314 -1.56 8.01 0.33
N TYR A 315 -1.38 7.92 1.66
CA TYR A 315 -0.30 7.13 2.23
C TYR A 315 -0.41 5.65 1.87
N GLY A 316 0.63 5.15 1.23
CA GLY A 316 0.77 3.77 0.76
C GLY A 316 0.85 3.64 -0.75
N ASP A 317 0.28 4.57 -1.52
CA ASP A 317 0.40 4.55 -2.97
C ASP A 317 1.64 5.30 -3.47
N VAL A 318 1.98 5.09 -4.72
CA VAL A 318 3.06 5.74 -5.46
C VAL A 318 2.51 6.35 -6.74
N MET A 319 3.27 7.28 -7.36
CA MET A 319 2.86 7.89 -8.62
C MET A 319 3.22 7.02 -9.83
N HIS A 320 2.40 7.10 -10.87
CA HIS A 320 2.50 6.29 -12.07
C HIS A 320 3.59 6.75 -13.05
N SER A 321 3.65 8.06 -13.36
CA SER A 321 4.53 8.60 -14.40
C SER A 321 5.26 9.87 -13.99
N TYR A 322 6.54 9.96 -14.37
CA TYR A 322 7.38 11.14 -14.15
C TYR A 322 7.36 12.09 -15.34
N ASN A 323 7.43 13.40 -15.06
CA ASN A 323 7.53 14.46 -16.06
C ASN A 323 8.91 15.14 -15.99
N PRO A 324 9.81 14.86 -16.94
CA PRO A 324 11.17 15.42 -16.91
C PRO A 324 11.23 16.92 -17.18
N ASP A 325 10.24 17.48 -17.88
CA ASP A 325 10.22 18.92 -18.19
C ASP A 325 9.83 19.75 -16.97
N ARG A 326 9.07 19.17 -16.03
CA ARG A 326 8.63 19.78 -14.78
C ARG A 326 9.46 19.36 -13.57
N HIS A 327 10.33 18.39 -13.72
CA HIS A 327 11.08 17.74 -12.63
C HIS A 327 10.19 17.24 -11.50
N CYS A 328 9.02 16.69 -11.83
CA CYS A 328 8.08 16.13 -10.85
C CYS A 328 7.28 14.97 -11.44
N TRP A 329 6.62 14.18 -10.57
CA TRP A 329 5.65 13.19 -10.99
C TRP A 329 4.35 13.89 -11.44
N ASN A 330 3.60 13.24 -12.35
CA ASN A 330 2.37 13.81 -12.94
C ASN A 330 1.18 13.72 -11.97
N TYR A 331 1.30 14.31 -10.79
CA TYR A 331 0.29 14.30 -9.72
C TYR A 331 -1.05 14.93 -10.12
N ASP A 332 -1.08 15.71 -11.18
CA ASP A 332 -2.19 16.52 -11.67
C ASP A 332 -2.65 16.14 -13.09
N ALA A 333 -2.23 15.00 -13.60
CA ALA A 333 -2.54 14.58 -14.96
C ALA A 333 -3.28 13.24 -14.96
N GLY A 334 -4.58 13.26 -15.11
CA GLY A 334 -5.52 12.17 -15.33
C GLY A 334 -5.01 10.75 -15.00
N GLY A 335 -4.95 9.90 -15.98
CA GLY A 335 -4.46 8.53 -15.85
C GLY A 335 -2.94 8.39 -15.74
N ARG A 336 -2.22 9.39 -15.21
CA ARG A 336 -0.76 9.38 -15.01
C ARG A 336 -0.34 9.65 -13.57
N ALA A 337 -1.32 9.90 -12.67
CA ALA A 337 -1.07 10.28 -11.28
C ALA A 337 -0.86 9.04 -10.40
N TRP A 338 -1.78 8.72 -9.49
CA TRP A 338 -1.64 7.58 -8.59
C TRP A 338 -1.65 6.24 -9.32
N ASP A 339 -0.82 5.28 -8.89
CA ASP A 339 -0.60 4.01 -9.60
C ASP A 339 -1.72 2.99 -9.39
N ASN A 340 -2.29 2.91 -8.20
CA ASN A 340 -3.37 1.98 -7.81
C ASN A 340 -3.05 0.50 -8.09
N THR A 341 -1.79 0.10 -8.08
CA THR A 341 -1.27 -1.25 -8.32
C THR A 341 -1.73 -1.93 -9.61
N GLU A 342 -2.01 -1.18 -10.64
CA GLU A 342 -2.49 -1.76 -11.91
C GLU A 342 -1.55 -2.86 -12.45
N LEU A 343 -0.22 -2.72 -12.29
CA LEU A 343 0.79 -3.64 -12.80
C LEU A 343 1.65 -4.28 -11.71
N GLU A 344 1.01 -4.79 -10.65
CA GLU A 344 1.65 -5.64 -9.64
C GLU A 344 2.67 -4.91 -8.74
N THR A 345 2.45 -3.62 -8.51
CA THR A 345 3.39 -2.79 -7.76
C THR A 345 3.59 -3.26 -6.33
N ASP A 346 2.57 -3.77 -5.65
CA ASP A 346 2.71 -4.34 -4.32
C ASP A 346 3.30 -5.77 -4.33
N LEU A 347 3.11 -6.55 -5.39
CA LEU A 347 3.59 -7.93 -5.48
C LEU A 347 5.12 -8.01 -5.46
N TRP A 348 5.83 -7.17 -6.22
CA TRP A 348 7.28 -7.20 -6.20
C TRP A 348 7.86 -6.79 -4.83
N LEU A 349 7.16 -5.92 -4.09
CA LEU A 349 7.54 -5.55 -2.72
C LEU A 349 7.39 -6.75 -1.77
N TRP A 350 6.31 -7.52 -1.90
CA TRP A 350 6.14 -8.76 -1.14
C TRP A 350 7.21 -9.79 -1.47
N PHE A 351 7.52 -9.99 -2.74
CA PHE A 351 8.63 -10.87 -3.13
C PHE A 351 9.97 -10.38 -2.59
N GLY A 352 10.21 -9.07 -2.62
CA GLY A 352 11.37 -8.45 -1.99
C GLY A 352 11.47 -8.78 -0.50
N PHE A 353 10.34 -8.74 0.22
CA PHE A 353 10.29 -9.06 1.64
C PHE A 353 10.48 -10.55 1.93
N ILE A 354 9.68 -11.45 1.34
CA ILE A 354 9.74 -12.88 1.66
C ILE A 354 11.10 -13.50 1.33
N ARG A 355 11.76 -13.02 0.27
CA ARG A 355 13.07 -13.51 -0.15
C ARG A 355 14.24 -13.00 0.71
N SER A 356 14.07 -11.85 1.38
CA SER A 356 15.18 -11.16 2.07
C SER A 356 14.97 -10.95 3.57
N GLY A 357 13.73 -10.94 4.06
CA GLY A 357 13.38 -10.59 5.44
C GLY A 357 13.59 -9.11 5.79
N ARG A 358 13.78 -8.24 4.81
CA ARG A 358 14.13 -6.83 5.01
C ARG A 358 12.93 -6.00 5.45
N PRO A 359 13.04 -5.22 6.55
CA PRO A 359 11.93 -4.44 7.09
C PRO A 359 11.54 -3.23 6.21
N ASP A 360 12.41 -2.72 5.35
CA ASP A 360 12.10 -1.64 4.41
C ASP A 360 11.10 -2.12 3.33
N PHE A 361 11.31 -3.30 2.73
CA PHE A 361 10.32 -3.94 1.87
C PHE A 361 9.00 -4.17 2.60
N PHE A 362 9.03 -4.69 3.84
CA PHE A 362 7.83 -4.97 4.62
C PHE A 362 6.99 -3.71 4.86
N ARG A 363 7.63 -2.61 5.29
CA ARG A 363 6.93 -1.34 5.53
C ARG A 363 6.24 -0.80 4.28
N MET A 364 6.93 -0.81 3.15
CA MET A 364 6.36 -0.33 1.88
C MET A 364 5.27 -1.26 1.38
N ALA A 365 5.48 -2.58 1.40
CA ALA A 365 4.50 -3.58 0.99
C ALA A 365 3.20 -3.50 1.82
N THR A 366 3.31 -3.41 3.15
CA THR A 366 2.14 -3.30 4.03
C THR A 366 1.37 -1.99 3.83
N ALA A 367 2.07 -0.86 3.67
CA ALA A 367 1.44 0.43 3.42
C ALA A 367 0.68 0.42 2.09
N MET A 368 1.31 -0.09 1.02
CA MET A 368 0.71 -0.17 -0.31
C MET A 368 -0.46 -1.15 -0.36
N THR A 369 -0.31 -2.36 0.18
CA THR A 369 -1.41 -3.34 0.19
C THR A 369 -2.60 -2.84 1.01
N ARG A 370 -2.37 -2.15 2.14
CA ARG A 370 -3.45 -1.52 2.90
C ARG A 370 -4.18 -0.47 2.07
N HIS A 371 -3.43 0.43 1.42
CA HIS A 371 -3.99 1.48 0.58
C HIS A 371 -4.80 0.89 -0.59
N THR A 372 -4.20 0.06 -1.41
CA THR A 372 -4.80 -0.48 -2.63
C THR A 372 -5.96 -1.44 -2.36
N SER A 373 -5.99 -2.03 -1.17
CA SER A 373 -7.09 -2.90 -0.75
C SER A 373 -8.31 -2.12 -0.22
N GLU A 374 -8.16 -0.85 0.11
CA GLU A 374 -9.19 -0.06 0.79
C GLU A 374 -9.56 1.21 0.02
N VAL A 375 -8.58 2.05 -0.34
CA VAL A 375 -8.82 3.33 -1.02
C VAL A 375 -9.10 3.13 -2.50
N ASP A 376 -8.39 2.19 -3.13
CA ASP A 376 -8.51 1.90 -4.56
C ASP A 376 -9.56 0.84 -4.88
N ALA A 377 -10.28 0.35 -3.87
CA ALA A 377 -11.30 -0.68 -4.01
C ALA A 377 -12.62 -0.26 -3.35
N TYR A 378 -13.71 -0.85 -3.82
CA TYR A 378 -15.06 -0.57 -3.33
C TYR A 378 -15.56 -1.70 -2.43
N HIS A 379 -16.10 -1.33 -1.25
CA HIS A 379 -16.51 -2.27 -0.20
C HIS A 379 -18.04 -2.39 -0.07
N ILE A 380 -18.76 -1.40 -0.55
CA ILE A 380 -20.22 -1.36 -0.54
C ILE A 380 -20.76 -0.84 -1.89
N GLY A 381 -22.06 -0.97 -2.08
CA GLY A 381 -22.75 -0.47 -3.26
C GLY A 381 -22.53 -1.35 -4.50
N ARG A 382 -22.86 -0.79 -5.65
CA ARG A 382 -22.91 -1.48 -6.94
C ARG A 382 -21.53 -1.87 -7.49
N MET A 383 -20.46 -1.20 -7.03
CA MET A 383 -19.08 -1.45 -7.45
C MET A 383 -18.32 -2.39 -6.51
N LYS A 384 -18.97 -2.94 -5.48
CA LYS A 384 -18.33 -3.79 -4.48
C LYS A 384 -17.45 -4.88 -5.11
N GLY A 385 -16.22 -4.98 -4.64
CA GLY A 385 -15.23 -5.96 -5.10
C GLY A 385 -14.42 -5.54 -6.32
N LEU A 386 -14.76 -4.41 -6.96
CA LEU A 386 -13.94 -3.83 -8.03
C LEU A 386 -12.98 -2.79 -7.47
N GLY A 387 -11.82 -2.66 -8.12
CA GLY A 387 -10.90 -1.57 -7.90
C GLY A 387 -10.95 -0.54 -9.03
N THR A 388 -10.31 0.60 -8.80
CA THR A 388 -10.23 1.71 -9.75
C THR A 388 -8.81 1.85 -10.30
N ARG A 389 -8.68 2.11 -11.59
CA ARG A 389 -7.41 2.36 -12.26
C ARG A 389 -6.85 3.73 -11.87
N HIS A 390 -5.57 3.96 -12.11
CA HIS A 390 -4.86 5.20 -11.80
C HIS A 390 -5.57 6.48 -12.27
N ASN A 391 -5.58 7.51 -11.41
CA ASN A 391 -6.11 8.84 -11.69
C ASN A 391 -5.54 9.86 -10.67
N VAL A 392 -5.91 11.13 -10.80
CA VAL A 392 -5.55 12.23 -9.88
C VAL A 392 -6.23 12.06 -8.51
N SER A 393 -7.51 11.75 -8.48
CA SER A 393 -8.18 11.21 -7.29
C SER A 393 -8.22 9.69 -7.37
N HIS A 394 -7.92 8.98 -6.28
CA HIS A 394 -7.78 7.52 -6.28
C HIS A 394 -9.00 6.78 -6.87
N TRP A 395 -10.18 7.35 -6.74
CA TRP A 395 -11.47 6.83 -7.24
C TRP A 395 -11.92 7.44 -8.56
N GLY A 396 -11.13 8.35 -9.17
CA GLY A 396 -11.58 9.19 -10.28
C GLY A 396 -11.66 8.49 -11.64
N CYS A 397 -11.01 7.34 -11.86
CA CYS A 397 -11.02 6.68 -13.16
C CYS A 397 -12.36 5.98 -13.44
N GLY A 398 -12.87 6.11 -14.66
CA GLY A 398 -14.06 5.38 -15.14
C GLY A 398 -13.86 3.88 -15.30
N ALA A 399 -12.61 3.39 -15.33
CA ALA A 399 -12.33 1.96 -15.38
C ALA A 399 -12.40 1.35 -13.97
N LYS A 400 -13.49 0.61 -13.72
CA LYS A 400 -13.72 -0.18 -12.51
C LYS A 400 -13.51 -1.64 -12.84
N GLU A 401 -12.46 -2.25 -12.27
CA GLU A 401 -11.96 -3.52 -12.75
C GLU A 401 -11.56 -4.46 -11.60
N ALA A 402 -11.76 -5.77 -11.77
CA ALA A 402 -11.36 -6.78 -10.79
C ALA A 402 -9.84 -6.92 -10.63
N ARG A 403 -9.06 -6.41 -11.59
CA ARG A 403 -7.60 -6.49 -11.60
C ARG A 403 -6.91 -5.55 -10.61
N VAL A 404 -7.60 -4.54 -10.10
CA VAL A 404 -7.07 -3.63 -9.08
C VAL A 404 -7.54 -4.09 -7.71
N GLY A 405 -6.63 -4.23 -6.76
CA GLY A 405 -6.94 -4.68 -5.40
C GLY A 405 -7.41 -6.14 -5.31
N GLN A 406 -6.96 -7.03 -6.18
CA GLN A 406 -7.34 -8.45 -6.17
C GLN A 406 -6.86 -9.19 -4.91
N ALA A 407 -7.61 -10.24 -4.51
CA ALA A 407 -7.34 -11.02 -3.29
C ALA A 407 -5.96 -11.69 -3.29
N TRP A 408 -5.49 -12.12 -4.46
CA TRP A 408 -4.23 -12.84 -4.58
C TRP A 408 -3.03 -12.00 -4.09
N TRP A 409 -3.01 -10.69 -4.30
CA TRP A 409 -1.96 -9.80 -3.78
C TRP A 409 -2.07 -9.54 -2.28
N LYS A 410 -3.29 -9.52 -1.72
CA LYS A 410 -3.56 -9.28 -0.30
C LYS A 410 -3.12 -10.44 0.60
N ARG A 411 -3.08 -11.68 0.07
CA ARG A 411 -2.82 -12.90 0.85
C ARG A 411 -1.47 -12.90 1.55
N TYR A 412 -0.44 -12.24 0.99
CA TYR A 412 0.87 -12.10 1.61
C TYR A 412 0.75 -11.38 2.96
N TYR A 413 0.08 -10.23 2.99
CA TYR A 413 -0.14 -9.49 4.21
C TYR A 413 -0.99 -10.32 5.20
N TYR A 414 -2.06 -10.92 4.74
CA TYR A 414 -2.95 -11.73 5.59
C TYR A 414 -2.20 -12.89 6.24
N TYR A 415 -1.53 -13.75 5.48
CA TYR A 415 -0.85 -14.94 6.02
C TYR A 415 0.38 -14.60 6.87
N LEU A 416 1.10 -13.52 6.55
CA LEU A 416 2.30 -13.13 7.30
C LEU A 416 1.98 -12.40 8.61
N THR A 417 0.83 -11.73 8.71
CA THR A 417 0.49 -10.87 9.87
C THR A 417 -0.76 -11.29 10.61
N THR A 418 -1.55 -12.22 10.05
CA THR A 418 -2.88 -12.60 10.57
C THR A 418 -3.83 -11.41 10.72
N ASP A 419 -3.77 -10.46 9.78
CA ASP A 419 -4.63 -9.28 9.78
C ASP A 419 -6.05 -9.65 9.34
N ASP A 420 -6.98 -9.74 10.29
CA ASP A 420 -8.36 -10.14 10.03
C ASP A 420 -9.08 -9.23 9.04
N ARG A 421 -8.77 -7.92 9.05
CA ARG A 421 -9.37 -6.98 8.09
C ARG A 421 -8.98 -7.31 6.66
N LEU A 422 -7.72 -7.70 6.41
CA LEU A 422 -7.31 -8.18 5.07
C LEU A 422 -8.05 -9.46 4.69
N GLY A 423 -8.31 -10.34 5.66
CA GLY A 423 -9.12 -11.53 5.46
C GLY A 423 -10.54 -11.20 4.95
N ASP A 424 -11.19 -10.21 5.55
CA ASP A 424 -12.49 -9.70 5.10
C ASP A 424 -12.41 -9.11 3.69
N LEU A 425 -11.41 -8.28 3.42
CA LEU A 425 -11.20 -7.63 2.11
C LEU A 425 -10.93 -8.64 0.98
N MET A 426 -10.24 -9.74 1.28
CA MET A 426 -10.07 -10.84 0.31
C MET A 426 -11.41 -11.50 -0.01
N HIS A 427 -12.24 -11.74 1.01
CA HIS A 427 -13.56 -12.31 0.81
C HIS A 427 -14.49 -11.37 0.04
N GLU A 428 -14.44 -10.06 0.28
CA GLU A 428 -15.24 -9.05 -0.44
C GLU A 428 -15.00 -9.06 -1.96
N SER A 429 -13.81 -9.41 -2.43
CA SER A 429 -13.45 -9.43 -3.86
C SER A 429 -13.86 -10.72 -4.60
N VAL A 430 -14.38 -11.72 -3.90
CA VAL A 430 -14.75 -13.02 -4.49
C VAL A 430 -15.87 -12.91 -5.51
N ASP A 431 -16.86 -12.05 -5.24
CA ASP A 431 -18.02 -11.83 -6.10
C ASP A 431 -17.86 -10.59 -7.01
N ALA A 432 -16.64 -10.12 -7.26
CA ALA A 432 -16.35 -8.99 -8.15
C ALA A 432 -16.92 -9.19 -9.57
N ASP A 433 -17.05 -10.45 -10.00
CA ASP A 433 -17.66 -10.78 -11.29
C ASP A 433 -19.18 -10.52 -11.37
N GLN A 434 -19.86 -10.37 -10.23
CA GLN A 434 -21.26 -9.92 -10.22
C GLN A 434 -21.36 -8.42 -10.51
N ALA A 435 -20.40 -7.63 -10.00
CA ALA A 435 -20.38 -6.19 -10.25
C ALA A 435 -20.14 -5.85 -11.72
N ILE A 436 -19.35 -6.64 -12.46
CA ILE A 436 -19.10 -6.39 -13.89
C ILE A 436 -20.31 -6.64 -14.80
N ILE A 437 -21.42 -7.15 -14.29
CA ILE A 437 -22.69 -7.17 -15.06
C ILE A 437 -23.13 -5.75 -15.37
N GLU A 438 -23.03 -4.86 -14.39
CA GLU A 438 -23.32 -3.43 -14.54
C GLU A 438 -22.11 -2.65 -15.06
N PHE A 439 -20.92 -2.95 -14.52
CA PHE A 439 -19.66 -2.27 -14.83
C PHE A 439 -18.81 -3.08 -15.82
N ASP A 440 -19.30 -3.18 -17.06
CA ASP A 440 -18.58 -3.85 -18.16
C ASP A 440 -17.16 -3.22 -18.33
N PRO A 441 -16.07 -3.95 -18.04
CA PRO A 441 -14.71 -3.41 -18.10
C PRO A 441 -14.27 -3.03 -19.51
N LEU A 442 -15.04 -3.39 -20.52
CA LEU A 442 -14.78 -3.12 -21.94
C LEU A 442 -15.58 -1.95 -22.50
N VAL A 443 -16.49 -1.35 -21.72
CA VAL A 443 -17.47 -0.38 -22.22
C VAL A 443 -16.86 0.78 -23.01
N ARG A 444 -15.67 1.25 -22.62
CA ARG A 444 -14.97 2.35 -23.27
C ARG A 444 -14.15 1.91 -24.49
N ALA A 445 -13.37 0.85 -24.31
CA ALA A 445 -12.46 0.35 -25.35
C ALA A 445 -13.18 -0.41 -26.46
N GLN A 446 -14.29 -1.10 -26.12
CA GLN A 446 -15.06 -1.94 -27.02
C GLN A 446 -16.57 -1.80 -26.70
N PRO A 447 -17.24 -0.72 -27.16
CA PRO A 447 -18.65 -0.46 -26.86
C PRO A 447 -19.56 -1.63 -27.23
N ARG A 448 -20.58 -1.95 -26.41
CA ARG A 448 -21.53 -3.05 -26.66
C ARG A 448 -22.27 -2.91 -28.00
N SER A 449 -22.47 -1.69 -28.49
CA SER A 449 -23.05 -1.44 -29.80
C SER A 449 -22.24 -1.99 -30.97
N GLN A 450 -20.92 -2.10 -30.81
CA GLN A 450 -20.02 -2.65 -31.83
C GLN A 450 -19.62 -4.12 -31.53
N PHE A 451 -19.68 -4.51 -30.28
CA PHE A 451 -19.31 -5.83 -29.79
C PHE A 451 -20.41 -6.38 -28.88
N PRO A 452 -21.57 -6.78 -29.45
CA PRO A 452 -22.70 -7.31 -28.67
C PRO A 452 -22.38 -8.69 -28.08
N THR A 453 -23.04 -9.05 -26.99
CA THR A 453 -23.00 -10.39 -26.41
C THR A 453 -24.41 -10.82 -26.00
N ALA A 454 -24.67 -12.13 -26.05
CA ALA A 454 -25.86 -12.75 -25.50
C ALA A 454 -25.68 -13.11 -23.99
N GLN A 455 -24.47 -13.01 -23.47
CA GLN A 455 -24.17 -13.30 -22.07
C GLN A 455 -24.50 -12.10 -21.15
N PRO A 456 -24.66 -12.33 -19.84
CA PRO A 456 -24.95 -11.25 -18.89
C PRO A 456 -23.93 -10.10 -18.93
N THR A 457 -22.63 -10.43 -19.10
CA THR A 457 -21.57 -9.43 -19.21
C THR A 457 -20.47 -9.86 -20.18
N ARG A 458 -19.42 -9.04 -20.27
CA ARG A 458 -18.23 -9.28 -21.09
C ARG A 458 -16.98 -9.03 -20.28
N LEU A 459 -15.89 -9.67 -20.66
CA LEU A 459 -14.56 -9.44 -20.08
C LEU A 459 -13.45 -9.82 -21.07
N ARG A 460 -12.21 -9.51 -20.72
CA ARG A 460 -11.01 -10.04 -21.36
C ARG A 460 -10.56 -11.28 -20.59
N TRP A 461 -10.14 -12.34 -21.29
CA TRP A 461 -9.62 -13.52 -20.57
C TRP A 461 -8.36 -13.20 -19.76
N GLY A 462 -7.58 -12.22 -20.21
CA GLY A 462 -6.35 -11.81 -19.55
C GLY A 462 -6.58 -11.03 -18.26
N PRO A 463 -6.65 -9.69 -18.31
CA PRO A 463 -6.60 -8.88 -17.10
C PRO A 463 -7.83 -9.08 -16.20
N ASP A 464 -9.00 -9.37 -16.77
CA ASP A 464 -10.21 -9.47 -15.96
C ASP A 464 -10.42 -10.89 -15.43
N TRP A 465 -10.47 -11.92 -16.30
CA TRP A 465 -10.72 -13.29 -15.86
C TRP A 465 -9.59 -13.86 -15.00
N THR A 466 -8.31 -13.59 -15.33
CA THR A 466 -7.20 -14.10 -14.51
C THR A 466 -7.16 -13.49 -13.12
N SER A 467 -7.59 -12.24 -12.97
CA SER A 467 -7.73 -11.61 -11.66
C SER A 467 -8.86 -12.23 -10.84
N LEU A 468 -9.98 -12.56 -11.50
CA LEU A 468 -11.06 -13.32 -10.88
C LEU A 468 -10.59 -14.72 -10.47
N VAL A 469 -9.79 -15.40 -11.30
CA VAL A 469 -9.15 -16.69 -10.93
C VAL A 469 -8.31 -16.52 -9.68
N GLY A 470 -7.50 -15.47 -9.57
CA GLY A 470 -6.72 -15.16 -8.37
C GLY A 470 -7.59 -14.99 -7.12
N ASN A 471 -8.74 -14.30 -7.24
CA ASN A 471 -9.70 -14.13 -6.15
C ASN A 471 -10.32 -15.48 -5.73
N TRP A 472 -10.80 -16.28 -6.68
CA TRP A 472 -11.43 -17.58 -6.39
C TRP A 472 -10.44 -18.61 -5.88
N PHE A 473 -9.22 -18.63 -6.41
CA PHE A 473 -8.17 -19.53 -5.94
C PHE A 473 -7.78 -19.23 -4.49
N THR A 474 -7.62 -17.95 -4.15
CA THR A 474 -7.34 -17.50 -2.78
C THR A 474 -8.48 -17.87 -1.82
N GLU A 475 -9.73 -17.71 -2.24
CA GLU A 475 -10.87 -18.09 -1.41
C GLU A 475 -11.00 -19.61 -1.24
N TRP A 476 -10.73 -20.39 -2.29
CA TRP A 476 -10.63 -21.85 -2.17
C TRP A 476 -9.52 -22.25 -1.20
N GLU A 477 -8.33 -21.67 -1.31
CA GLU A 477 -7.20 -21.91 -0.41
C GLU A 477 -7.59 -21.68 1.07
N ARG A 478 -8.39 -20.65 1.34
CA ARG A 478 -8.84 -20.29 2.67
C ARG A 478 -9.97 -21.19 3.21
N THR A 479 -10.88 -21.61 2.36
CA THR A 479 -12.16 -22.23 2.76
C THR A 479 -12.28 -23.69 2.39
N GLY A 480 -11.54 -24.17 1.39
CA GLY A 480 -11.69 -25.50 0.81
C GLY A 480 -12.98 -25.68 -0.02
N ASP A 481 -13.75 -24.61 -0.28
CA ASP A 481 -15.02 -24.70 -1.03
C ASP A 481 -14.75 -24.93 -2.52
N LYS A 482 -15.07 -26.13 -2.99
CA LYS A 482 -14.82 -26.59 -4.35
C LYS A 482 -15.55 -25.81 -5.44
N LYS A 483 -16.61 -25.08 -5.11
CA LYS A 483 -17.34 -24.26 -6.09
C LYS A 483 -16.43 -23.27 -6.81
N TRP A 484 -15.37 -22.79 -6.13
CA TRP A 484 -14.42 -21.86 -6.71
C TRP A 484 -13.51 -22.55 -7.73
N LEU A 485 -13.07 -23.79 -7.45
CA LEU A 485 -12.34 -24.59 -8.44
C LEU A 485 -13.22 -24.96 -9.64
N ASP A 486 -14.49 -25.26 -9.41
CA ASP A 486 -15.43 -25.56 -10.49
C ASP A 486 -15.60 -24.35 -11.43
N LYS A 487 -15.68 -23.14 -10.87
CA LYS A 487 -15.76 -21.89 -11.61
C LYS A 487 -14.47 -21.60 -12.41
N ILE A 488 -13.32 -21.81 -11.80
CA ILE A 488 -12.00 -21.73 -12.48
C ILE A 488 -11.95 -22.73 -13.64
N ASN A 489 -12.33 -23.98 -13.41
CA ASN A 489 -12.32 -25.03 -14.44
C ASN A 489 -13.29 -24.75 -15.59
N ALA A 490 -14.46 -24.15 -15.34
CA ALA A 490 -15.40 -23.77 -16.39
C ALA A 490 -14.77 -22.76 -17.35
N GLY A 491 -14.10 -21.74 -16.84
CA GLY A 491 -13.36 -20.76 -17.65
C GLY A 491 -12.17 -21.37 -18.40
N MET A 492 -11.38 -22.22 -17.72
CA MET A 492 -10.25 -22.95 -18.33
C MET A 492 -10.71 -23.80 -19.53
N ASN A 493 -11.80 -24.55 -19.36
CA ASN A 493 -12.36 -25.39 -20.42
C ASN A 493 -12.87 -24.53 -21.59
N SER A 494 -13.58 -23.44 -21.31
CA SER A 494 -14.04 -22.51 -22.34
C SER A 494 -12.89 -22.00 -23.21
N LEU A 495 -11.78 -21.60 -22.60
CA LEU A 495 -10.59 -21.11 -23.31
C LEU A 495 -9.90 -22.21 -24.12
N CYS A 496 -9.88 -23.46 -23.63
CA CYS A 496 -9.31 -24.58 -24.36
C CYS A 496 -10.17 -25.03 -25.56
N ASP A 497 -11.43 -24.73 -25.58
CA ASP A 497 -12.36 -25.09 -26.68
C ASP A 497 -12.33 -24.06 -27.82
N LEU A 498 -11.60 -22.95 -27.67
CA LEU A 498 -11.42 -21.96 -28.72
C LEU A 498 -10.53 -22.50 -29.86
N PRO A 499 -10.75 -22.06 -31.10
CA PRO A 499 -10.03 -22.58 -32.27
C PRO A 499 -8.51 -22.48 -32.20
N ASN A 500 -7.99 -21.43 -31.55
CA ASN A 500 -6.56 -21.17 -31.38
C ASN A 500 -6.16 -21.07 -29.88
N GLY A 501 -6.95 -21.68 -29.00
CA GLY A 501 -6.74 -21.58 -27.55
C GLY A 501 -6.58 -20.11 -27.09
N LEU A 502 -5.60 -19.85 -26.27
CA LEU A 502 -5.32 -18.49 -25.74
C LEU A 502 -4.87 -17.48 -26.80
N PHE A 503 -4.54 -17.93 -28.01
CA PHE A 503 -4.23 -17.05 -29.16
C PHE A 503 -5.46 -16.68 -30.00
N THR A 504 -6.65 -17.12 -29.66
CA THR A 504 -7.88 -16.81 -30.40
C THR A 504 -8.20 -15.32 -30.37
N GLY A 505 -7.79 -14.62 -29.33
CA GLY A 505 -7.94 -13.17 -29.24
C GLY A 505 -7.99 -12.67 -27.82
N GLN A 506 -7.92 -11.35 -27.70
CA GLN A 506 -7.98 -10.66 -26.42
C GLN A 506 -9.40 -10.54 -25.84
N GLY A 507 -10.37 -10.71 -26.66
CA GLY A 507 -11.78 -10.45 -26.37
C GLY A 507 -12.39 -9.45 -27.34
N PRO A 508 -13.67 -9.07 -27.14
CA PRO A 508 -14.48 -9.38 -25.97
C PRO A 508 -14.86 -10.86 -25.89
N TYR A 509 -14.94 -11.33 -24.65
CA TYR A 509 -15.55 -12.62 -24.35
C TYR A 509 -16.85 -12.34 -23.61
N GLY A 510 -17.95 -12.95 -24.07
CA GLY A 510 -19.17 -13.03 -23.30
C GLY A 510 -18.92 -13.86 -22.03
N TYR A 511 -19.43 -13.45 -20.89
CA TYR A 511 -19.19 -14.11 -19.62
C TYR A 511 -20.49 -14.27 -18.82
N ASP A 512 -20.67 -15.46 -18.28
CA ASP A 512 -21.78 -15.75 -17.36
C ASP A 512 -21.22 -15.94 -15.92
N PRO A 513 -21.45 -15.00 -15.01
CA PRO A 513 -20.99 -15.09 -13.62
C PRO A 513 -21.57 -16.27 -12.84
N GLN A 514 -22.71 -16.82 -13.24
CA GLN A 514 -23.32 -17.96 -12.54
C GLN A 514 -22.57 -19.27 -12.83
N THR A 515 -22.08 -19.44 -14.03
CA THR A 515 -21.44 -20.69 -14.49
C THR A 515 -19.92 -20.58 -14.61
N GLY A 516 -19.38 -19.35 -14.71
CA GLY A 516 -17.96 -19.11 -15.01
C GLY A 516 -17.57 -19.34 -16.47
N VAL A 517 -18.54 -19.60 -17.36
CA VAL A 517 -18.31 -19.91 -18.77
C VAL A 517 -17.98 -18.67 -19.57
N LEU A 518 -16.98 -18.79 -20.45
CA LEU A 518 -16.55 -17.77 -21.40
C LEU A 518 -16.98 -18.16 -22.83
N THR A 519 -17.48 -17.18 -23.58
CA THR A 519 -17.86 -17.34 -25.00
C THR A 519 -17.12 -16.31 -25.83
N TYR A 520 -16.37 -16.72 -26.85
CA TYR A 520 -15.67 -15.77 -27.70
C TYR A 520 -16.63 -15.07 -28.68
N GLU A 521 -16.63 -13.75 -28.65
CA GLU A 521 -17.56 -12.90 -29.43
C GLU A 521 -16.87 -12.25 -30.66
N GLY A 522 -15.57 -12.55 -30.87
CA GLY A 522 -14.81 -12.02 -32.01
C GLY A 522 -14.73 -12.97 -33.19
N ASP A 523 -13.92 -12.62 -34.19
CA ASP A 523 -13.62 -13.48 -35.33
C ASP A 523 -12.59 -14.55 -34.95
N PRO A 524 -12.93 -15.84 -34.90
CA PRO A 524 -12.05 -16.90 -34.42
C PRO A 524 -10.97 -17.32 -35.43
N GLU A 525 -11.01 -16.83 -36.68
CA GLU A 525 -10.01 -17.19 -37.69
C GLU A 525 -8.63 -16.55 -37.45
N TRP A 526 -8.57 -15.48 -36.64
CA TRP A 526 -7.35 -14.73 -36.42
C TRP A 526 -6.56 -15.22 -35.18
N ILE A 527 -5.27 -15.38 -35.38
CA ILE A 527 -4.28 -15.64 -34.31
C ILE A 527 -3.71 -14.30 -33.83
N THR A 528 -3.74 -14.06 -32.54
CA THR A 528 -3.18 -12.83 -31.94
C THR A 528 -2.51 -13.10 -30.60
N ASN A 529 -1.42 -12.40 -30.31
CA ASN A 529 -0.81 -12.35 -28.98
C ASN A 529 -1.06 -11.03 -28.27
N LYS A 530 -2.07 -10.27 -28.68
CA LYS A 530 -2.42 -8.98 -28.08
C LYS A 530 -3.08 -9.13 -26.69
N ASN A 531 -2.49 -9.95 -25.83
CA ASN A 531 -2.94 -10.21 -24.47
C ASN A 531 -1.87 -9.82 -23.43
N HIS A 532 -1.05 -8.81 -23.76
CA HIS A 532 0.06 -8.39 -22.89
C HIS A 532 -0.39 -8.01 -21.47
N LEU A 533 -1.54 -7.34 -21.34
CA LEU A 533 -2.08 -6.96 -20.03
C LEU A 533 -2.40 -8.18 -19.15
N ALA A 534 -2.78 -9.33 -19.73
CA ALA A 534 -2.92 -10.56 -18.96
C ALA A 534 -1.65 -10.92 -18.21
N ASN A 535 -0.53 -10.82 -18.92
CA ASN A 535 0.77 -11.24 -18.42
C ASN A 535 1.47 -10.21 -17.53
N LEU A 536 0.93 -8.99 -17.49
CA LEU A 536 1.40 -7.90 -16.61
C LEU A 536 0.49 -7.69 -15.40
N GLN A 537 -0.53 -8.53 -15.23
CA GLN A 537 -1.54 -8.37 -14.17
C GLN A 537 -1.85 -9.71 -13.51
N SER A 538 -0.81 -10.37 -13.00
CA SER A 538 -0.77 -11.60 -12.22
C SER A 538 -1.07 -12.92 -12.96
N SER A 539 -1.40 -12.94 -14.27
CA SER A 539 -1.71 -14.24 -14.88
C SER A 539 -0.55 -15.22 -14.85
N VAL A 540 0.67 -14.71 -14.93
CA VAL A 540 1.89 -15.54 -14.87
C VAL A 540 2.03 -16.14 -13.48
N GLU A 541 1.97 -15.33 -12.45
CA GLU A 541 2.16 -15.68 -11.07
C GLU A 541 1.01 -16.57 -10.56
N VAL A 542 -0.23 -16.20 -10.86
CA VAL A 542 -1.42 -16.97 -10.48
C VAL A 542 -1.39 -18.35 -11.13
N PHE A 543 -1.12 -18.45 -12.43
CA PHE A 543 -1.11 -19.77 -13.08
C PHE A 543 0.11 -20.61 -12.73
N MET A 544 1.23 -20.05 -12.27
CA MET A 544 2.31 -20.88 -11.71
C MET A 544 1.83 -21.74 -10.54
N GLU A 545 0.91 -21.24 -9.71
CA GLU A 545 0.34 -21.98 -8.58
C GLU A 545 -0.90 -22.78 -8.98
N VAL A 546 -1.84 -22.16 -9.68
CA VAL A 546 -3.11 -22.78 -10.07
C VAL A 546 -2.90 -24.06 -10.89
N LEU A 547 -1.89 -24.09 -11.78
CA LEU A 547 -1.61 -25.29 -12.60
C LEU A 547 -1.07 -26.48 -11.78
N ASP A 548 -0.53 -26.24 -10.60
CA ASP A 548 -0.06 -27.31 -9.71
C ASP A 548 -1.19 -27.86 -8.83
N GLU A 549 -2.20 -27.05 -8.50
CA GLU A 549 -3.29 -27.38 -7.61
C GLU A 549 -4.58 -27.84 -8.34
N VAL A 550 -4.79 -27.36 -9.58
CA VAL A 550 -5.99 -27.66 -10.37
C VAL A 550 -5.66 -28.67 -11.46
N ASP A 551 -6.17 -29.91 -11.34
CA ASP A 551 -5.95 -30.99 -12.32
C ASP A 551 -6.76 -30.76 -13.62
N ASN A 552 -6.31 -29.79 -14.44
CA ASN A 552 -6.81 -29.53 -15.78
C ASN A 552 -5.69 -29.68 -16.84
N LYS A 553 -5.38 -30.90 -17.19
CA LYS A 553 -4.29 -31.22 -18.14
C LYS A 553 -4.42 -30.55 -19.49
N LYS A 554 -5.65 -30.36 -19.98
CA LYS A 554 -5.93 -29.70 -21.26
C LYS A 554 -5.54 -28.22 -21.16
N PHE A 555 -5.93 -27.53 -20.10
CA PHE A 555 -5.58 -26.14 -19.90
C PHE A 555 -4.08 -25.96 -19.62
N THR A 556 -3.49 -26.83 -18.80
CA THR A 556 -2.03 -26.82 -18.56
C THR A 556 -1.24 -26.87 -19.87
N ARG A 557 -1.61 -27.77 -20.77
CA ARG A 557 -0.98 -27.84 -22.09
C ARG A 557 -1.19 -26.57 -22.92
N THR A 558 -2.45 -26.10 -23.01
CA THR A 558 -2.80 -24.89 -23.76
C THR A 558 -2.04 -23.66 -23.25
N TRP A 559 -1.94 -23.53 -21.92
CA TRP A 559 -1.23 -22.41 -21.31
C TRP A 559 0.29 -22.50 -21.51
N LEU A 560 0.89 -23.68 -21.39
CA LEU A 560 2.33 -23.86 -21.65
C LEU A 560 2.68 -23.66 -23.12
N ASP A 561 1.80 -23.98 -24.06
CA ASP A 561 2.01 -23.67 -25.48
C ASP A 561 1.91 -22.16 -25.73
N TYR A 562 0.94 -21.48 -25.09
CA TYR A 562 0.86 -20.03 -25.11
C TYR A 562 2.13 -19.39 -24.53
N ALA A 563 2.59 -19.84 -23.35
CA ALA A 563 3.80 -19.36 -22.71
C ALA A 563 5.07 -19.58 -23.55
N SER A 564 5.14 -20.69 -24.27
CA SER A 564 6.26 -20.98 -25.17
C SER A 564 6.33 -20.03 -26.38
N TRP A 565 5.18 -19.66 -26.92
CA TRP A 565 5.08 -18.92 -28.17
C TRP A 565 4.87 -17.42 -27.99
N TYR A 566 4.42 -17.00 -26.83
CA TYR A 566 4.25 -15.59 -26.52
C TYR A 566 5.59 -14.84 -26.63
N GLY A 567 5.57 -13.72 -27.35
CA GLY A 567 6.76 -12.90 -27.52
C GLY A 567 7.86 -13.47 -28.43
N VAL A 568 7.78 -14.73 -28.94
CA VAL A 568 8.70 -15.19 -29.99
C VAL A 568 8.29 -14.61 -31.35
N PRO A 569 9.25 -14.34 -32.27
CA PRO A 569 8.95 -13.86 -33.61
C PRO A 569 7.94 -14.75 -34.33
N LYS A 570 7.16 -14.14 -35.23
CA LYS A 570 6.11 -14.83 -35.98
C LYS A 570 6.62 -16.04 -36.76
N ASP A 571 7.83 -15.95 -37.27
CA ASP A 571 8.54 -16.93 -38.08
C ASP A 571 9.47 -17.84 -37.30
N ASP A 572 9.46 -17.78 -35.98
CA ASP A 572 10.27 -18.64 -35.13
C ASP A 572 9.86 -20.11 -35.30
N PRO A 573 10.81 -21.02 -35.61
CA PRO A 573 10.49 -22.43 -35.86
C PRO A 573 9.90 -23.21 -34.70
N ILE A 574 9.98 -22.66 -33.45
CA ILE A 574 9.35 -23.27 -32.26
C ILE A 574 7.82 -23.30 -32.39
N ARG A 575 7.25 -22.49 -33.29
CA ARG A 575 5.80 -22.45 -33.49
C ARG A 575 5.39 -23.52 -34.48
N ASP A 576 4.71 -24.49 -33.97
CA ASP A 576 4.02 -25.50 -34.79
C ASP A 576 2.62 -24.97 -35.17
N LEU A 577 2.61 -23.89 -35.95
CA LEU A 577 1.39 -23.26 -36.46
C LEU A 577 1.23 -23.52 -37.94
N PRO A 578 0.00 -23.65 -38.46
CA PRO A 578 -0.26 -23.85 -39.86
C PRO A 578 0.36 -22.76 -40.75
N GLU A 579 0.94 -23.15 -41.91
CA GLU A 579 1.53 -22.21 -42.85
C GLU A 579 0.56 -21.12 -43.33
N ASN A 580 -0.75 -21.44 -43.36
CA ASN A 580 -1.81 -20.52 -43.75
C ASN A 580 -2.44 -19.74 -42.57
N ALA A 581 -1.84 -19.81 -41.38
CA ALA A 581 -2.35 -19.11 -40.21
C ALA A 581 -2.48 -17.60 -40.45
N LYS A 582 -3.66 -17.05 -40.16
CA LYS A 582 -3.93 -15.62 -40.28
C LYS A 582 -3.58 -14.91 -39.00
N TYR A 583 -2.59 -14.04 -39.02
CA TYR A 583 -2.17 -13.26 -37.86
C TYR A 583 -2.74 -11.85 -37.88
N LYS A 584 -3.28 -11.41 -36.74
CA LYS A 584 -3.76 -10.05 -36.50
C LYS A 584 -3.09 -9.46 -35.26
N ASN A 585 -2.53 -8.25 -35.40
CA ASN A 585 -1.94 -7.54 -34.27
C ASN A 585 -0.91 -8.38 -33.50
N TRP A 586 -0.01 -9.07 -34.20
CA TRP A 586 1.09 -9.79 -33.56
C TRP A 586 2.14 -8.78 -33.06
N TRP A 587 2.27 -8.67 -31.75
CA TRP A 587 3.11 -7.68 -31.08
C TRP A 587 4.37 -8.34 -30.52
N GLY A 588 5.50 -8.13 -31.16
CA GLY A 588 6.80 -8.66 -30.72
C GLY A 588 7.53 -7.77 -29.71
N HIS A 589 6.96 -6.63 -29.33
CA HIS A 589 7.65 -5.65 -28.50
C HIS A 589 7.33 -5.76 -27.00
N TRP A 590 6.22 -6.37 -26.63
CA TRP A 590 5.94 -6.69 -25.23
C TRP A 590 6.64 -7.99 -24.87
N ASN A 591 7.77 -7.84 -24.17
CA ASN A 591 8.62 -8.94 -23.80
C ASN A 591 8.42 -9.26 -22.33
N ILE A 592 7.85 -10.43 -22.05
CA ILE A 592 7.64 -10.94 -20.71
C ILE A 592 8.45 -12.22 -20.56
N PRO A 593 9.75 -12.10 -20.31
CA PRO A 593 10.68 -13.23 -20.24
C PRO A 593 10.30 -14.29 -19.22
N ARG A 594 9.70 -13.93 -18.08
CA ARG A 594 9.29 -14.90 -17.06
C ARG A 594 8.25 -15.90 -17.57
N LEU A 595 7.35 -15.47 -18.48
CA LEU A 595 6.39 -16.38 -19.10
C LEU A 595 7.11 -17.45 -19.96
N THR A 596 8.11 -17.05 -20.74
CA THR A 596 8.96 -17.99 -21.50
C THR A 596 9.79 -18.88 -20.56
N ALA A 597 10.28 -18.32 -19.45
CA ALA A 597 11.05 -19.07 -18.44
C ALA A 597 10.24 -20.19 -17.76
N ILE A 598 8.96 -19.93 -17.47
CA ILE A 598 8.08 -20.97 -16.93
C ILE A 598 7.91 -22.13 -17.93
N ALA A 599 7.65 -21.82 -19.20
CA ALA A 599 7.55 -22.84 -20.23
C ALA A 599 8.86 -23.63 -20.38
N ALA A 600 10.00 -22.94 -20.32
CA ALA A 600 11.32 -23.57 -20.36
C ALA A 600 11.52 -24.53 -19.19
N ALA A 601 11.23 -24.09 -17.97
CA ALA A 601 11.40 -24.89 -16.76
C ALA A 601 10.45 -26.12 -16.75
N ARG A 602 9.18 -25.93 -17.10
CA ARG A 602 8.17 -27.00 -17.09
C ARG A 602 8.37 -28.02 -18.22
N LYS A 603 8.94 -27.62 -19.37
CA LYS A 603 9.22 -28.50 -20.51
C LYS A 603 10.65 -29.05 -20.53
N GLY A 604 11.55 -28.55 -19.68
CA GLY A 604 12.99 -28.86 -19.74
C GLY A 604 13.65 -28.37 -21.05
N ASP A 605 13.18 -27.26 -21.59
CA ASP A 605 13.59 -26.76 -22.91
C ASP A 605 14.70 -25.71 -22.80
N SER A 606 15.92 -26.12 -23.21
CA SER A 606 17.10 -25.24 -23.13
C SER A 606 17.07 -24.06 -24.13
N TYR A 607 16.40 -24.21 -25.26
CA TYR A 607 16.24 -23.11 -26.23
C TYR A 607 15.33 -22.00 -25.65
N LEU A 608 14.22 -22.38 -25.02
CA LEU A 608 13.34 -21.43 -24.32
C LEU A 608 14.07 -20.77 -23.15
N ALA A 609 14.88 -21.53 -22.39
CA ALA A 609 15.67 -20.97 -21.29
C ALA A 609 16.66 -19.90 -21.78
N GLN A 610 17.42 -20.19 -22.83
CA GLN A 610 18.33 -19.22 -23.44
C GLN A 610 17.59 -18.02 -24.03
N THR A 611 16.41 -18.24 -24.61
CA THR A 611 15.57 -17.17 -25.15
C THR A 611 15.06 -16.25 -24.08
N ALA A 612 14.59 -16.79 -22.93
CA ALA A 612 14.15 -16.00 -21.79
C ALA A 612 15.28 -15.12 -21.26
N TRP A 613 16.44 -15.68 -20.96
CA TRP A 613 17.62 -14.92 -20.50
C TRP A 613 18.07 -13.85 -21.50
N LYS A 614 18.20 -14.21 -22.77
CA LYS A 614 18.60 -13.28 -23.83
C LYS A 614 17.66 -12.06 -23.90
N ARG A 615 16.37 -12.28 -23.71
CA ARG A 615 15.37 -11.22 -23.74
C ARG A 615 15.42 -10.36 -22.50
N PHE A 616 15.44 -10.98 -21.33
CA PHE A 616 15.49 -10.27 -20.06
C PHE A 616 16.74 -9.38 -19.95
N LEU A 617 17.88 -9.91 -20.36
CA LEU A 617 19.17 -9.20 -20.31
C LEU A 617 19.44 -8.32 -21.54
N SER A 618 18.46 -8.19 -22.45
CA SER A 618 18.59 -7.31 -23.61
C SER A 618 18.78 -5.86 -23.18
N GLY A 619 19.87 -5.23 -23.63
CA GLY A 619 20.21 -3.86 -23.28
C GLY A 619 20.98 -3.67 -21.97
N VAL A 620 21.23 -4.74 -21.22
CA VAL A 620 22.08 -4.69 -20.01
C VAL A 620 23.52 -4.31 -20.36
N ILE A 621 24.01 -4.74 -21.51
CA ILE A 621 25.27 -4.22 -22.07
C ILE A 621 24.94 -3.18 -23.11
N GLY A 622 25.33 -1.93 -22.85
CA GLY A 622 25.12 -0.80 -23.75
C GLY A 622 25.92 -0.92 -25.05
N PRO A 623 25.64 -0.08 -26.07
CA PRO A 623 26.39 -0.06 -27.32
C PRO A 623 27.88 0.27 -27.13
N ASP A 624 28.25 0.89 -26.04
CA ASP A 624 29.62 1.21 -25.63
C ASP A 624 30.33 0.06 -24.89
N GLY A 625 29.67 -1.09 -24.78
CA GLY A 625 30.18 -2.28 -24.09
C GLY A 625 30.15 -2.19 -22.56
N LYS A 626 29.54 -1.16 -21.98
CA LYS A 626 29.41 -1.01 -20.52
C LYS A 626 28.09 -1.59 -20.03
N VAL A 627 28.10 -2.03 -18.78
CA VAL A 627 26.88 -2.45 -18.08
C VAL A 627 26.01 -1.23 -17.83
N ALA A 628 24.78 -1.27 -18.34
CA ALA A 628 23.79 -0.21 -18.13
C ALA A 628 23.12 -0.36 -16.76
N GLU A 629 22.99 0.74 -16.04
CA GLU A 629 22.22 0.77 -14.81
C GLU A 629 20.74 0.98 -15.12
N ARG A 630 19.87 0.31 -14.36
CA ARG A 630 18.41 0.46 -14.52
C ARG A 630 17.90 1.75 -13.85
N VAL A 631 18.59 2.16 -12.79
CA VAL A 631 18.31 3.42 -12.08
C VAL A 631 19.58 4.25 -12.09
N SER A 632 19.50 5.43 -12.70
CA SER A 632 20.61 6.38 -12.84
C SER A 632 20.22 7.73 -12.27
N LEU A 633 20.32 7.86 -10.93
CA LEU A 633 19.90 9.05 -10.20
C LEU A 633 20.72 10.27 -10.60
N THR A 634 20.05 11.30 -11.09
CA THR A 634 20.64 12.59 -11.44
C THR A 634 20.22 13.62 -10.38
N PRO A 635 21.18 14.29 -9.71
CA PRO A 635 20.85 15.38 -8.79
C PRO A 635 20.20 16.55 -9.52
N ILE A 636 19.12 17.06 -8.99
CA ILE A 636 18.40 18.25 -9.46
C ILE A 636 18.30 19.27 -8.34
N GLY A 637 18.32 20.56 -8.69
CA GLY A 637 18.25 21.67 -7.72
C GLY A 637 18.15 23.02 -8.43
N GLY A 638 18.10 24.08 -7.67
CA GLY A 638 17.95 25.45 -8.17
C GLY A 638 16.48 25.87 -8.34
N PRO A 639 16.16 26.86 -9.18
CA PRO A 639 14.82 27.43 -9.26
C PRO A 639 13.78 26.54 -9.94
N ASP A 640 14.22 25.46 -10.60
CA ASP A 640 13.34 24.56 -11.36
C ASP A 640 12.68 23.49 -10.47
N VAL A 641 13.13 23.33 -9.22
CA VAL A 641 12.57 22.38 -8.25
C VAL A 641 12.36 23.05 -6.90
N LEU A 642 11.32 22.61 -6.16
CA LEU A 642 11.02 23.17 -4.84
C LEU A 642 12.12 22.85 -3.81
N GLU A 643 12.63 21.64 -3.83
CA GLU A 643 13.72 21.17 -2.96
C GLU A 643 14.75 20.38 -3.78
N PRO A 644 16.04 20.50 -3.46
CA PRO A 644 17.05 19.64 -4.08
C PRO A 644 16.73 18.18 -3.88
N SER A 645 16.76 17.40 -4.95
CA SER A 645 16.40 15.98 -4.97
C SER A 645 17.22 15.22 -6.00
N VAL A 646 16.83 13.97 -6.28
CA VAL A 646 17.36 13.17 -7.36
C VAL A 646 16.22 12.66 -8.23
N GLU A 647 16.47 12.54 -9.52
CA GLU A 647 15.49 12.01 -10.48
C GLU A 647 16.09 10.94 -11.39
N ASP A 648 15.24 10.08 -11.92
CA ASP A 648 15.48 9.29 -13.11
C ASP A 648 14.23 9.33 -14.00
N PRO A 649 14.21 10.15 -15.05
CA PRO A 649 13.03 10.32 -15.90
C PRO A 649 12.69 9.09 -16.75
N ASN A 650 13.54 8.07 -16.76
CA ASN A 650 13.31 6.83 -17.51
C ASN A 650 12.66 5.74 -16.66
N VAL A 651 12.44 6.00 -15.37
CA VAL A 651 11.81 5.04 -14.47
C VAL A 651 10.33 5.36 -14.33
N SER A 652 9.49 4.41 -14.69
CA SER A 652 8.05 4.41 -14.40
C SER A 652 7.74 3.31 -13.39
N THR A 653 6.66 3.46 -12.64
CA THR A 653 6.22 2.47 -11.65
C THR A 653 5.96 1.12 -12.27
N ASN A 654 5.32 1.08 -13.42
CA ASN A 654 5.05 -0.16 -14.15
C ASN A 654 6.34 -0.91 -14.53
N ASP A 655 7.36 -0.20 -15.00
CA ASP A 655 8.65 -0.81 -15.34
C ASP A 655 9.37 -1.36 -14.11
N VAL A 656 9.27 -0.66 -12.96
CA VAL A 656 9.88 -1.09 -11.70
C VAL A 656 9.29 -2.42 -11.25
N ALA A 657 7.97 -2.53 -11.15
CA ALA A 657 7.30 -3.74 -10.68
C ALA A 657 7.60 -4.92 -11.62
N GLN A 658 7.40 -4.75 -12.92
CA GLN A 658 7.58 -5.81 -13.89
C GLN A 658 9.04 -6.27 -13.99
N TRP A 659 9.99 -5.34 -13.98
CA TRP A 659 11.41 -5.72 -14.05
C TRP A 659 11.88 -6.49 -12.81
N ASN A 660 11.42 -6.08 -11.61
CA ASN A 660 11.78 -6.76 -10.37
C ASN A 660 11.17 -8.18 -10.31
N LEU A 661 9.92 -8.35 -10.73
CA LEU A 661 9.28 -9.66 -10.84
C LEU A 661 10.04 -10.56 -11.84
N GLU A 662 10.41 -10.04 -13.01
CA GLU A 662 11.26 -10.76 -13.98
C GLU A 662 12.57 -11.21 -13.32
N ALA A 663 13.28 -10.29 -12.66
CA ALA A 663 14.57 -10.57 -12.02
C ALA A 663 14.46 -11.67 -10.96
N ILE A 664 13.42 -11.63 -10.13
CA ILE A 664 13.24 -12.57 -9.01
C ILE A 664 12.80 -13.94 -9.51
N ILE A 665 11.83 -13.99 -10.43
CA ILE A 665 11.22 -15.24 -10.90
C ILE A 665 12.17 -16.02 -11.84
N ILE A 666 12.79 -15.35 -12.80
CA ILE A 666 13.68 -16.02 -13.77
C ILE A 666 14.90 -16.62 -13.10
N GLN A 667 15.46 -15.95 -12.08
CA GLN A 667 16.59 -16.49 -11.32
C GLN A 667 16.27 -17.84 -10.66
N GLU A 668 15.04 -18.05 -10.21
CA GLU A 668 14.63 -19.34 -9.64
C GLU A 668 14.33 -20.37 -10.71
N LEU A 669 13.51 -20.03 -11.70
CA LEU A 669 13.08 -20.96 -12.75
C LEU A 669 14.24 -21.49 -13.58
N LEU A 670 15.24 -20.68 -13.85
CA LEU A 670 16.35 -20.98 -14.74
C LEU A 670 17.72 -20.88 -14.04
N LYS A 671 17.76 -21.25 -12.75
CA LYS A 671 18.96 -21.14 -11.90
C LYS A 671 20.18 -21.89 -12.43
N ASP A 672 19.96 -23.00 -13.16
CA ASP A 672 21.03 -23.85 -13.71
C ASP A 672 21.61 -23.30 -15.02
N SER A 673 21.05 -22.21 -15.59
CA SER A 673 21.42 -21.66 -16.90
C SER A 673 21.63 -20.15 -16.89
N ILE A 674 21.98 -19.56 -15.74
CA ILE A 674 22.21 -18.12 -15.62
C ILE A 674 23.48 -17.72 -16.37
N PRO A 675 23.38 -16.86 -17.41
CA PRO A 675 24.56 -16.45 -18.18
C PRO A 675 25.47 -15.51 -17.38
N GLU A 676 26.75 -15.45 -17.75
CA GLU A 676 27.66 -14.40 -17.26
C GLU A 676 27.45 -13.09 -18.04
N LEU A 677 27.61 -11.93 -17.40
CA LEU A 677 27.46 -10.63 -18.07
C LEU A 677 28.37 -10.48 -19.29
N LYS A 678 29.59 -11.03 -19.23
CA LYS A 678 30.55 -11.00 -20.34
C LYS A 678 30.07 -11.73 -21.61
N ASP A 679 29.12 -12.67 -21.48
CA ASP A 679 28.58 -13.46 -22.59
C ASP A 679 27.35 -12.79 -23.23
N ILE A 680 26.87 -11.67 -22.65
CA ILE A 680 25.74 -10.91 -23.16
C ILE A 680 26.21 -9.99 -24.29
N LYS A 681 25.54 -10.09 -25.42
CA LYS A 681 25.88 -9.26 -26.58
C LYS A 681 25.43 -7.80 -26.33
N PRO A 682 26.28 -6.82 -26.66
CA PRO A 682 25.91 -5.41 -26.62
C PRO A 682 24.65 -5.11 -27.45
N ALA A 683 23.85 -4.16 -26.96
CA ALA A 683 22.69 -3.67 -27.67
C ALA A 683 23.14 -3.09 -29.05
N GLN A 684 22.42 -3.43 -30.11
CA GLN A 684 22.65 -2.78 -31.40
C GLN A 684 22.16 -1.34 -31.32
N GLN A 685 22.95 -0.39 -31.89
CA GLN A 685 22.49 0.98 -32.01
C GLN A 685 21.24 1.02 -32.90
N GLN A 686 20.07 1.23 -32.28
CA GLN A 686 18.90 1.58 -33.07
C GLN A 686 19.06 3.02 -33.58
N PRO A 687 18.79 3.30 -34.87
CA PRO A 687 18.75 4.67 -35.33
C PRO A 687 17.66 5.40 -34.50
N ARG A 688 18.03 6.53 -33.87
CA ARG A 688 17.08 7.38 -33.13
C ARG A 688 15.90 7.70 -34.06
N ARG A 689 14.73 7.15 -33.77
CA ARG A 689 13.49 7.65 -34.37
C ARG A 689 13.31 9.07 -33.84
N ARG A 690 13.45 10.04 -34.74
CA ARG A 690 13.14 11.46 -34.50
C ARG A 690 11.63 11.63 -34.28
#